data_7e2f52d9571fb422bcd7d5a921b3599e
#
_entry.id   7e2f52d9571fb422bcd7d5a921b3599e
#
_cell.length_a   1.000
_cell.length_b   1.000
_cell.length_c   1.000
_cell.angle_alpha   90.00
_cell.angle_beta   90.00
_cell.angle_gamma   90.00
#
_symmetry.space_group_name_H-M   'P 1'
#
loop_
_entity.id
_entity.type
_entity.pdbx_description
1 polymer ?
#
loop_
_entity_poly.entity_id
_entity_poly.type
_entity_poly.pdbx_seq_one_letter_code
_entity_poly.pdbx_strand_id
1 'polypeptide(L)'
;MNEQEAKKRIDELVKLLNYHSQLYYVEDRNEITDYEYDMLQQELKGLEEQFPQFIRSDSPTQRVGGKAISIFEKVTHRVQMGSLQDVFSFEQVRSFIETVQQAVDKPQFVVEPKIDGLSVSLEYHNGELAIGSTRGDGFVGEDVTSNLKTVKSIPIKINEELPLIEVRGETYMPRNVFLKLVKEQEDNDEQPFKNPRNAAAGSLRQKNPKIAAKRKLDIFVFNVQQIEGKELTSHKESLDYLKTLGFKTIPDYKRVSTADEVIGCIKAIGEKRFDLPFDIDGVVIKVDDFRQREILGATAKVPKWAVAYKFPPEEKTSKLLDIELNVGRTGAITPVAVFEPVFLAGTSVSRATLHNQDFIREKNISVGDIIKVRKAGDIIPEVLGSVEKHGDGVFTLPECCPVCGTKLVKSEEEAAVRCPNVECPAQIFRSIVHFASKGAMNIDGLGPQIVHTLLDNKLITSVADLYTLSENKLLQLDNFKEKSVNNLLSAIEKSKSNSLDRLVFGLGIRNIGQASAKLLCDKFGDLDNIMNASAEQISEIDGFGGVMAQSVYNAFHEEHMIELIQRLKECGINTKYEKIQIDDRFAGKTFVLTGTLPTLKRSEAKALIEKYGGKASGSVSKKTDYVLAGEEAGSKLDKAQQLGIKIITEEQFKDMIK
;
A
#
# COMPACT_ATOMS: atom_id res chain seq x y z
N MET A 1 8.67 16.87 -46.48
CA MET A 1 8.40 18.01 -45.58
C MET A 1 9.76 18.55 -45.13
N ASN A 2 9.97 19.87 -45.20
CA ASN A 2 11.23 20.45 -44.69
C ASN A 2 11.18 20.59 -43.15
N GLU A 3 12.34 20.86 -42.52
CA GLU A 3 12.41 20.93 -41.02
C GLU A 3 11.52 22.01 -40.41
N GLN A 4 11.35 23.16 -41.08
CA GLN A 4 10.50 24.23 -40.56
C GLN A 4 9.01 23.87 -40.64
N GLU A 5 8.61 23.23 -41.74
CA GLU A 5 7.25 22.71 -41.90
C GLU A 5 6.94 21.60 -40.90
N ALA A 6 7.91 20.69 -40.69
CA ALA A 6 7.76 19.60 -39.72
C ALA A 6 7.61 20.13 -38.28
N LYS A 7 8.44 21.11 -37.88
CA LYS A 7 8.33 21.75 -36.59
C LYS A 7 6.97 22.40 -36.37
N LYS A 8 6.52 23.19 -37.36
CA LYS A 8 5.22 23.85 -37.29
C LYS A 8 4.07 22.84 -37.17
N ARG A 9 4.14 21.75 -37.94
CA ARG A 9 3.11 20.69 -37.90
C ARG A 9 3.10 19.92 -36.57
N ILE A 10 4.27 19.63 -36.00
CA ILE A 10 4.39 19.05 -34.67
C ILE A 10 3.76 19.95 -33.61
N ASP A 11 4.05 21.26 -33.63
CA ASP A 11 3.50 22.23 -32.70
C ASP A 11 1.96 22.34 -32.82
N GLU A 12 1.40 22.27 -34.03
CA GLU A 12 -0.04 22.25 -34.26
C GLU A 12 -0.68 20.96 -33.72
N LEU A 13 -0.11 19.81 -34.04
CA LEU A 13 -0.63 18.49 -33.61
C LEU A 13 -0.59 18.33 -32.10
N VAL A 14 0.49 18.76 -31.44
CA VAL A 14 0.59 18.69 -29.97
C VAL A 14 -0.50 19.55 -29.32
N LYS A 15 -0.73 20.77 -29.80
CA LYS A 15 -1.79 21.64 -29.28
C LYS A 15 -3.18 21.04 -29.52
N LEU A 16 -3.45 20.54 -30.72
CA LEU A 16 -4.74 19.97 -31.09
C LEU A 16 -5.06 18.70 -30.29
N LEU A 17 -4.10 17.79 -30.16
CA LEU A 17 -4.26 16.54 -29.39
C LEU A 17 -4.42 16.80 -27.89
N ASN A 18 -3.68 17.76 -27.32
CA ASN A 18 -3.86 18.14 -25.92
C ASN A 18 -5.23 18.80 -25.69
N TYR A 19 -5.71 19.64 -26.61
CA TYR A 19 -7.04 20.23 -26.55
C TYR A 19 -8.15 19.17 -26.57
N HIS A 20 -8.14 18.24 -27.53
CA HIS A 20 -9.13 17.16 -27.59
C HIS A 20 -9.01 16.17 -26.42
N SER A 21 -7.80 15.94 -25.92
CA SER A 21 -7.58 15.15 -24.71
C SER A 21 -8.22 15.81 -23.49
N GLN A 22 -8.09 17.14 -23.35
CA GLN A 22 -8.73 17.89 -22.27
C GLN A 22 -10.25 17.83 -22.37
N LEU A 23 -10.81 18.08 -23.55
CA LEU A 23 -12.26 17.98 -23.77
C LEU A 23 -12.79 16.60 -23.38
N TYR A 24 -12.13 15.52 -23.83
CA TYR A 24 -12.58 14.16 -23.60
C TYR A 24 -12.43 13.70 -22.13
N TYR A 25 -11.24 13.89 -21.53
CA TYR A 25 -10.92 13.32 -20.21
C TYR A 25 -11.26 14.23 -19.03
N VAL A 26 -11.34 15.54 -19.25
CA VAL A 26 -11.60 16.53 -18.19
C VAL A 26 -13.01 17.11 -18.26
N GLU A 27 -13.49 17.44 -19.47
CA GLU A 27 -14.78 18.10 -19.68
C GLU A 27 -15.91 17.15 -20.09
N ASP A 28 -15.60 15.86 -20.29
CA ASP A 28 -16.54 14.81 -20.72
C ASP A 28 -17.29 15.17 -22.03
N ARG A 29 -16.56 15.78 -22.97
CA ARG A 29 -17.07 16.31 -24.24
C ARG A 29 -16.24 15.82 -25.40
N ASN A 30 -16.87 15.38 -26.50
CA ASN A 30 -16.22 14.96 -27.75
C ASN A 30 -16.53 15.92 -28.88
N GLU A 31 -15.49 16.41 -29.56
CA GLU A 31 -15.61 17.18 -30.80
C GLU A 31 -15.08 16.42 -32.02
N ILE A 32 -14.27 15.39 -31.80
CA ILE A 32 -13.77 14.45 -32.81
C ILE A 32 -14.01 13.00 -32.39
N THR A 33 -14.02 12.09 -33.33
CA THR A 33 -14.13 10.64 -33.07
C THR A 33 -12.80 10.08 -32.56
N ASP A 34 -12.85 8.93 -31.86
CA ASP A 34 -11.65 8.21 -31.41
C ASP A 34 -10.72 7.89 -32.59
N TYR A 35 -11.29 7.55 -33.74
CA TYR A 35 -10.53 7.28 -34.97
C TYR A 35 -9.76 8.51 -35.48
N GLU A 36 -10.40 9.69 -35.51
CA GLU A 36 -9.73 10.93 -35.88
C GLU A 36 -8.62 11.30 -34.89
N TYR A 37 -8.85 11.12 -33.61
CA TYR A 37 -7.82 11.34 -32.58
C TYR A 37 -6.62 10.42 -32.78
N ASP A 38 -6.85 9.11 -33.01
CA ASP A 38 -5.80 8.13 -33.24
C ASP A 38 -4.98 8.43 -34.51
N MET A 39 -5.63 8.89 -35.59
CA MET A 39 -4.94 9.30 -36.83
C MET A 39 -4.01 10.49 -36.59
N LEU A 40 -4.49 11.53 -35.89
CA LEU A 40 -3.64 12.67 -35.50
C LEU A 40 -2.46 12.26 -34.61
N GLN A 41 -2.68 11.32 -33.71
CA GLN A 41 -1.62 10.79 -32.85
C GLN A 41 -0.58 9.98 -33.63
N GLN A 42 -0.99 9.20 -34.63
CA GLN A 42 -0.08 8.49 -35.52
C GLN A 42 0.73 9.46 -36.40
N GLU A 43 0.12 10.50 -36.92
CA GLU A 43 0.81 11.57 -37.69
C GLU A 43 1.89 12.22 -36.81
N LEU A 44 1.54 12.62 -35.58
CA LEU A 44 2.48 13.23 -34.65
C LEU A 44 3.66 12.29 -34.36
N LYS A 45 3.38 11.03 -34.05
CA LYS A 45 4.41 10.03 -33.77
C LYS A 45 5.36 9.83 -34.94
N GLY A 46 4.85 9.73 -36.16
CA GLY A 46 5.67 9.62 -37.38
C GLY A 46 6.57 10.82 -37.61
N LEU A 47 6.08 12.05 -37.34
CA LEU A 47 6.89 13.27 -37.44
C LEU A 47 7.96 13.36 -36.35
N GLU A 48 7.65 12.98 -35.12
CA GLU A 48 8.60 12.97 -34.01
C GLU A 48 9.70 11.89 -34.18
N GLU A 49 9.38 10.75 -34.82
CA GLU A 49 10.38 9.72 -35.19
C GLU A 49 11.35 10.23 -36.29
N GLN A 50 10.84 11.03 -37.24
CA GLN A 50 11.66 11.61 -38.32
C GLN A 50 12.46 12.84 -37.86
N PHE A 51 11.96 13.60 -36.91
CA PHE A 51 12.56 14.86 -36.42
C PHE A 51 12.64 14.88 -34.89
N PRO A 52 13.46 14.01 -34.25
CA PRO A 52 13.52 13.88 -32.80
C PRO A 52 13.89 15.17 -32.05
N GLN A 53 14.60 16.09 -32.73
CA GLN A 53 14.99 17.39 -32.15
C GLN A 53 13.80 18.33 -31.90
N PHE A 54 12.62 18.05 -32.44
CA PHE A 54 11.41 18.85 -32.25
C PHE A 54 10.39 18.22 -31.29
N ILE A 55 10.73 17.10 -30.65
CA ILE A 55 9.88 16.49 -29.63
C ILE A 55 9.71 17.46 -28.47
N ARG A 56 8.44 17.73 -28.11
CA ARG A 56 8.09 18.61 -27.01
C ARG A 56 7.90 17.86 -25.72
N SER A 57 8.21 18.48 -24.59
CA SER A 57 7.99 17.91 -23.24
C SER A 57 6.50 17.63 -22.95
N ASP A 58 5.59 18.44 -23.53
CA ASP A 58 4.13 18.33 -23.40
C ASP A 58 3.47 17.47 -24.49
N SER A 59 4.24 16.78 -25.34
CA SER A 59 3.70 15.92 -26.37
C SER A 59 2.94 14.72 -25.79
N PRO A 60 1.71 14.43 -26.29
CA PRO A 60 0.98 13.23 -25.90
C PRO A 60 1.74 11.91 -26.09
N THR A 61 2.68 11.87 -27.04
CA THR A 61 3.52 10.68 -27.31
C THR A 61 4.52 10.40 -26.18
N GLN A 62 4.88 11.39 -25.37
CA GLN A 62 5.82 11.27 -24.25
C GLN A 62 5.18 10.71 -22.96
N ARG A 63 3.84 10.57 -22.92
CA ARG A 63 3.12 10.07 -21.73
C ARG A 63 3.50 8.63 -21.32
N VAL A 64 3.98 7.80 -22.24
CA VAL A 64 4.22 6.36 -22.02
C VAL A 64 5.70 5.96 -22.16
N GLY A 65 6.63 6.92 -22.08
CA GLY A 65 8.06 6.75 -22.41
C GLY A 65 8.99 6.23 -21.29
N GLY A 66 8.51 5.86 -20.10
CA GLY A 66 9.37 5.43 -18.98
C GLY A 66 9.95 4.03 -19.15
N LYS A 67 11.22 3.82 -18.71
CA LYS A 67 11.81 2.49 -18.52
C LYS A 67 11.27 1.85 -17.25
N ALA A 68 11.21 0.51 -17.20
CA ALA A 68 10.87 -0.21 -15.98
C ALA A 68 11.91 0.07 -14.90
N ILE A 69 11.44 0.46 -13.70
CA ILE A 69 12.27 0.80 -12.53
C ILE A 69 12.34 -0.41 -11.58
N SER A 70 13.42 -0.52 -10.83
CA SER A 70 13.58 -1.59 -9.82
C SER A 70 12.93 -1.21 -8.48
N ILE A 71 13.06 0.06 -8.05
CA ILE A 71 12.58 0.61 -6.78
C ILE A 71 12.09 2.03 -7.03
N PHE A 72 11.00 2.43 -6.37
CA PHE A 72 10.51 3.82 -6.38
C PHE A 72 11.38 4.69 -5.47
N GLU A 73 11.80 5.84 -5.97
CA GLU A 73 12.51 6.84 -5.16
C GLU A 73 11.56 7.43 -4.12
N LYS A 74 12.12 7.89 -2.99
CA LYS A 74 11.34 8.53 -1.94
C LYS A 74 11.28 10.03 -2.14
N VAL A 75 10.08 10.59 -2.07
CA VAL A 75 9.83 12.04 -2.16
C VAL A 75 9.36 12.54 -0.80
N THR A 76 10.07 13.52 -0.25
CA THR A 76 9.64 14.23 0.96
C THR A 76 8.69 15.35 0.56
N HIS A 77 7.46 15.32 1.07
CA HIS A 77 6.47 16.36 0.79
C HIS A 77 6.88 17.69 1.38
N ARG A 78 6.75 18.78 0.60
CA ARG A 78 6.97 20.15 1.09
C ARG A 78 5.91 20.56 2.11
N VAL A 79 4.66 20.21 1.82
CA VAL A 79 3.52 20.38 2.70
C VAL A 79 3.00 19.01 3.13
N GLN A 80 2.87 18.79 4.43
CA GLN A 80 2.42 17.50 4.96
C GLN A 80 1.06 17.11 4.37
N MET A 81 0.96 15.85 3.87
CA MET A 81 -0.28 15.27 3.38
C MET A 81 -1.06 14.61 4.53
N GLY A 82 -1.61 15.44 5.43
CA GLY A 82 -2.35 14.98 6.61
C GLY A 82 -3.64 14.21 6.26
N SER A 83 -4.12 13.43 7.22
CA SER A 83 -5.44 12.79 7.19
C SER A 83 -6.52 13.77 7.67
N LEU A 84 -7.79 13.43 7.46
CA LEU A 84 -8.92 14.14 8.03
C LEU A 84 -9.45 13.39 9.26
N GLN A 85 -10.16 14.11 10.13
CA GLN A 85 -10.92 13.48 11.19
C GLN A 85 -12.19 12.86 10.60
N ASP A 86 -12.40 11.57 10.84
CA ASP A 86 -13.62 10.88 10.43
C ASP A 86 -14.76 11.17 11.44
N VAL A 87 -15.97 11.40 10.91
CA VAL A 87 -17.21 11.52 11.65
C VAL A 87 -18.27 10.61 11.02
N PHE A 88 -19.14 10.02 11.87
CA PHE A 88 -20.03 8.93 11.46
C PHE A 88 -21.51 9.24 11.68
N SER A 89 -21.84 10.42 12.24
CA SER A 89 -23.23 10.82 12.46
C SER A 89 -23.46 12.29 12.12
N PHE A 90 -24.71 12.65 11.88
CA PHE A 90 -25.09 14.04 11.62
C PHE A 90 -24.92 14.93 12.86
N GLU A 91 -25.02 14.36 14.06
CA GLU A 91 -24.76 15.06 15.32
C GLU A 91 -23.28 15.48 15.40
N GLN A 92 -22.36 14.60 15.01
CA GLN A 92 -20.92 14.93 14.96
C GLN A 92 -20.63 16.01 13.90
N VAL A 93 -21.32 15.99 12.75
CA VAL A 93 -21.23 17.06 11.74
C VAL A 93 -21.73 18.39 12.31
N ARG A 94 -22.86 18.41 13.02
CA ARG A 94 -23.38 19.63 13.70
C ARG A 94 -22.39 20.15 14.73
N SER A 95 -21.86 19.29 15.59
CA SER A 95 -20.84 19.65 16.58
C SER A 95 -19.58 20.25 15.98
N PHE A 96 -19.11 19.70 14.86
CA PHE A 96 -18.00 20.30 14.11
C PHE A 96 -18.32 21.71 13.62
N ILE A 97 -19.50 21.91 12.99
CA ILE A 97 -19.92 23.21 12.46
C ILE A 97 -20.08 24.22 13.59
N GLU A 98 -20.71 23.85 14.70
CA GLU A 98 -20.85 24.69 15.89
C GLU A 98 -19.49 25.10 16.46
N THR A 99 -18.55 24.17 16.56
CA THR A 99 -17.17 24.45 17.02
C THR A 99 -16.49 25.48 16.11
N VAL A 100 -16.65 25.36 14.81
CA VAL A 100 -16.10 26.31 13.84
C VAL A 100 -16.79 27.69 13.98
N GLN A 101 -18.12 27.72 14.08
CA GLN A 101 -18.91 28.97 14.24
C GLN A 101 -18.58 29.73 15.54
N GLN A 102 -18.16 29.02 16.60
CA GLN A 102 -17.69 29.65 17.84
C GLN A 102 -16.29 30.26 17.70
N ALA A 103 -15.46 29.74 16.78
CA ALA A 103 -14.07 30.17 16.64
C ALA A 103 -13.88 31.25 15.57
N VAL A 104 -14.72 31.32 14.54
CA VAL A 104 -14.60 32.27 13.41
C VAL A 104 -15.98 32.84 13.03
N ASP A 105 -15.98 34.08 12.51
CA ASP A 105 -17.24 34.80 12.15
C ASP A 105 -17.77 34.30 10.81
N LYS A 106 -19.06 33.98 10.76
CA LYS A 106 -19.86 33.62 9.58
C LYS A 106 -19.11 32.66 8.61
N PRO A 107 -18.63 31.50 9.09
CA PRO A 107 -17.92 30.55 8.22
C PRO A 107 -18.83 30.02 7.11
N GLN A 108 -18.23 29.81 5.94
CA GLN A 108 -18.84 29.05 4.85
C GLN A 108 -18.10 27.72 4.71
N PHE A 109 -18.83 26.70 4.28
CA PHE A 109 -18.31 25.36 4.13
C PHE A 109 -18.42 24.91 2.68
N VAL A 110 -17.37 24.26 2.17
CA VAL A 110 -17.43 23.52 0.90
C VAL A 110 -17.62 22.05 1.22
N VAL A 111 -18.67 21.48 0.64
CA VAL A 111 -19.05 20.07 0.79
C VAL A 111 -18.75 19.37 -0.53
N GLU A 112 -17.96 18.31 -0.49
CA GLU A 112 -17.47 17.62 -1.68
C GLU A 112 -17.48 16.08 -1.49
N PRO A 113 -17.70 15.26 -2.56
CA PRO A 113 -17.58 13.81 -2.47
C PRO A 113 -16.18 13.39 -2.04
N LYS A 114 -16.09 12.38 -1.16
CA LYS A 114 -14.83 11.76 -0.77
C LYS A 114 -14.54 10.56 -1.68
N ILE A 115 -13.69 10.80 -2.68
CA ILE A 115 -13.31 9.76 -3.65
C ILE A 115 -12.54 8.64 -2.95
N ASP A 116 -12.85 7.40 -3.27
CA ASP A 116 -12.15 6.22 -2.76
C ASP A 116 -11.08 5.75 -3.75
N GLY A 117 -9.86 6.22 -3.53
CA GLY A 117 -8.71 5.99 -4.41
C GLY A 117 -7.38 6.01 -3.67
N LEU A 118 -6.34 6.47 -4.35
CA LEU A 118 -5.00 6.68 -3.81
C LEU A 118 -4.63 8.16 -3.91
N SER A 119 -4.36 8.77 -2.76
CA SER A 119 -3.99 10.19 -2.68
C SER A 119 -2.59 10.42 -3.23
N VAL A 120 -2.46 11.41 -4.11
CA VAL A 120 -1.21 11.81 -4.76
C VAL A 120 -1.01 13.33 -4.67
N SER A 121 0.26 13.74 -4.70
CA SER A 121 0.70 15.11 -4.91
C SER A 121 1.25 15.25 -6.33
N LEU A 122 0.91 16.33 -7.01
CA LEU A 122 1.44 16.73 -8.31
C LEU A 122 2.09 18.10 -8.18
N GLU A 123 3.39 18.17 -8.42
CA GLU A 123 4.19 19.39 -8.36
C GLU A 123 4.55 19.84 -9.79
N TYR A 124 4.19 21.07 -10.14
CA TYR A 124 4.48 21.70 -11.43
C TYR A 124 5.44 22.85 -11.24
N HIS A 125 6.47 22.90 -12.09
CA HIS A 125 7.43 24.00 -12.17
C HIS A 125 7.30 24.67 -13.53
N ASN A 126 7.15 25.98 -13.56
CA ASN A 126 6.97 26.77 -14.79
C ASN A 126 5.86 26.18 -15.70
N GLY A 127 4.80 25.68 -15.05
CA GLY A 127 3.67 25.09 -15.72
C GLY A 127 3.84 23.63 -16.18
N GLU A 128 5.01 22.99 -16.02
CA GLU A 128 5.24 21.60 -16.44
C GLU A 128 5.27 20.64 -15.23
N LEU A 129 4.69 19.43 -15.38
CA LEU A 129 4.68 18.41 -14.34
C LEU A 129 6.10 17.89 -14.06
N ALA A 130 6.65 18.30 -12.94
CA ALA A 130 7.99 17.94 -12.48
C ALA A 130 7.98 16.63 -11.65
N ILE A 131 7.15 16.58 -10.60
CA ILE A 131 7.10 15.46 -9.65
C ILE A 131 5.64 15.05 -9.39
N GLY A 132 5.40 13.74 -9.43
CA GLY A 132 4.16 13.14 -8.95
C GLY A 132 4.45 12.07 -7.92
N SER A 133 3.90 12.19 -6.71
CA SER A 133 4.22 11.29 -5.60
C SER A 133 2.99 10.78 -4.87
N THR A 134 3.10 9.57 -4.28
CA THR A 134 2.07 9.04 -3.39
C THR A 134 2.12 9.74 -2.03
N ARG A 135 1.02 9.74 -1.28
CA ARG A 135 0.98 10.29 0.08
C ARG A 135 2.00 9.65 1.03
N GLY A 136 2.23 8.31 0.93
CA GLY A 136 3.04 7.58 1.89
C GLY A 136 2.50 7.70 3.32
N ASP A 137 3.39 8.04 4.26
CA ASP A 137 3.06 8.30 5.67
C ASP A 137 2.58 9.74 5.94
N GLY A 138 2.45 10.53 4.87
CA GLY A 138 2.09 11.95 4.92
C GLY A 138 3.30 12.90 4.93
N PHE A 139 4.49 12.41 5.22
CA PHE A 139 5.75 13.17 5.16
C PHE A 139 6.62 12.72 3.99
N VAL A 140 6.64 11.41 3.71
CA VAL A 140 7.45 10.80 2.66
C VAL A 140 6.59 9.85 1.83
N GLY A 141 6.50 10.12 0.54
CA GLY A 141 5.85 9.28 -0.45
C GLY A 141 6.83 8.56 -1.37
N GLU A 142 6.29 7.94 -2.41
CA GLU A 142 7.05 7.30 -3.50
C GLU A 142 6.89 8.12 -4.76
N ASP A 143 7.99 8.36 -5.49
CA ASP A 143 7.94 8.97 -6.81
C ASP A 143 7.27 8.03 -7.81
N VAL A 144 6.11 8.42 -8.28
CA VAL A 144 5.31 7.71 -9.28
C VAL A 144 5.06 8.58 -10.52
N THR A 145 5.89 9.59 -10.74
CA THR A 145 5.77 10.57 -11.84
C THR A 145 5.55 9.90 -13.18
N SER A 146 6.36 8.89 -13.51
CA SER A 146 6.27 8.17 -14.78
C SER A 146 4.92 7.45 -14.96
N ASN A 147 4.33 6.94 -13.86
CA ASN A 147 3.03 6.29 -13.89
C ASN A 147 1.89 7.32 -13.95
N LEU A 148 2.00 8.42 -13.18
CA LEU A 148 1.02 9.51 -13.22
C LEU A 148 0.95 10.20 -14.59
N LYS A 149 2.07 10.32 -15.30
CA LYS A 149 2.08 10.82 -16.69
C LYS A 149 1.24 9.95 -17.65
N THR A 150 0.97 8.69 -17.31
CA THR A 150 0.08 7.82 -18.11
C THR A 150 -1.41 8.07 -17.87
N VAL A 151 -1.78 8.79 -16.81
CA VAL A 151 -3.16 9.17 -16.49
C VAL A 151 -3.53 10.36 -17.35
N LYS A 152 -4.45 10.14 -18.28
CA LYS A 152 -4.74 11.10 -19.37
C LYS A 152 -5.39 12.41 -18.89
N SER A 153 -6.11 12.38 -17.78
CA SER A 153 -6.70 13.55 -17.13
C SER A 153 -5.71 14.40 -16.32
N ILE A 154 -4.45 13.97 -16.19
CA ILE A 154 -3.37 14.79 -15.61
C ILE A 154 -2.73 15.60 -16.74
N PRO A 155 -2.78 16.94 -16.72
CA PRO A 155 -2.07 17.75 -17.71
C PRO A 155 -0.55 17.61 -17.49
N ILE A 156 0.21 17.35 -18.55
CA ILE A 156 1.69 17.38 -18.48
C ILE A 156 2.17 18.83 -18.39
N LYS A 157 1.45 19.73 -19.06
CA LYS A 157 1.64 21.18 -18.96
C LYS A 157 0.29 21.82 -18.66
N ILE A 158 0.23 22.70 -17.65
CA ILE A 158 -0.97 23.47 -17.31
C ILE A 158 -1.07 24.73 -18.18
N ASN A 159 -2.27 25.33 -18.21
CA ASN A 159 -2.58 26.45 -19.10
C ASN A 159 -1.90 27.79 -18.73
N GLU A 160 -1.24 27.87 -17.58
CA GLU A 160 -0.55 29.06 -17.07
C GLU A 160 0.86 28.70 -16.61
N GLU A 161 1.86 29.54 -16.90
CA GLU A 161 3.25 29.35 -16.49
C GLU A 161 3.45 29.90 -15.07
N LEU A 162 3.05 29.10 -14.06
CA LEU A 162 3.30 29.42 -12.66
C LEU A 162 4.71 28.96 -12.27
N PRO A 163 5.49 29.73 -11.49
CA PRO A 163 6.79 29.30 -11.00
C PRO A 163 6.71 27.96 -10.25
N LEU A 164 5.71 27.83 -9.37
CA LEU A 164 5.42 26.62 -8.63
C LEU A 164 3.91 26.51 -8.38
N ILE A 165 3.36 25.33 -8.62
CA ILE A 165 2.08 24.91 -8.05
C ILE A 165 2.16 23.44 -7.64
N GLU A 166 1.77 23.14 -6.41
CA GLU A 166 1.58 21.80 -5.89
C GLU A 166 0.10 21.58 -5.62
N VAL A 167 -0.47 20.52 -6.22
CA VAL A 167 -1.87 20.17 -6.05
C VAL A 167 -2.00 18.75 -5.52
N ARG A 168 -3.08 18.52 -4.75
CA ARG A 168 -3.42 17.20 -4.24
C ARG A 168 -4.64 16.66 -4.96
N GLY A 169 -4.55 15.40 -5.39
CA GLY A 169 -5.63 14.68 -6.04
C GLY A 169 -5.80 13.27 -5.49
N GLU A 170 -6.92 12.65 -5.85
CA GLU A 170 -7.19 11.24 -5.60
C GLU A 170 -7.21 10.50 -6.92
N THR A 171 -6.22 9.62 -7.14
CA THR A 171 -6.18 8.74 -8.31
C THR A 171 -7.07 7.53 -8.04
N TYR A 172 -7.98 7.24 -8.96
CA TYR A 172 -8.96 6.17 -8.82
C TYR A 172 -9.05 5.31 -10.08
N MET A 173 -9.68 4.16 -9.97
CA MET A 173 -10.03 3.31 -11.11
C MET A 173 -11.53 3.41 -11.36
N PRO A 174 -11.99 3.84 -12.55
CA PRO A 174 -13.40 3.83 -12.91
C PRO A 174 -14.01 2.43 -12.79
N ARG A 175 -15.27 2.33 -12.31
CA ARG A 175 -15.95 1.04 -12.07
C ARG A 175 -15.98 0.13 -13.29
N ASN A 176 -16.26 0.69 -14.47
CA ASN A 176 -16.30 -0.07 -15.72
C ASN A 176 -14.91 -0.63 -16.12
N VAL A 177 -13.84 0.09 -15.79
CA VAL A 177 -12.44 -0.36 -16.00
C VAL A 177 -12.10 -1.45 -15.01
N PHE A 178 -12.48 -1.28 -13.74
CA PHE A 178 -12.26 -2.29 -12.69
C PHE A 178 -12.92 -3.63 -13.03
N LEU A 179 -14.19 -3.62 -13.44
CA LEU A 179 -14.92 -4.84 -13.81
C LEU A 179 -14.26 -5.60 -14.97
N LYS A 180 -13.76 -4.86 -15.98
CA LYS A 180 -13.00 -5.47 -17.09
C LYS A 180 -11.69 -6.07 -16.61
N LEU A 181 -10.97 -5.37 -15.72
CA LEU A 181 -9.70 -5.84 -15.17
C LEU A 181 -9.87 -7.11 -14.34
N VAL A 182 -10.89 -7.15 -13.46
CA VAL A 182 -11.20 -8.35 -12.66
C VAL A 182 -11.46 -9.54 -13.58
N LYS A 183 -12.29 -9.37 -14.61
CA LYS A 183 -12.57 -10.43 -15.59
C LYS A 183 -11.30 -10.90 -16.32
N GLU A 184 -10.44 -9.98 -16.76
CA GLU A 184 -9.15 -10.34 -17.38
C GLU A 184 -8.24 -11.13 -16.43
N GLN A 185 -8.24 -10.80 -15.14
CA GLN A 185 -7.45 -11.53 -14.13
C GLN A 185 -8.01 -12.93 -13.88
N GLU A 186 -9.35 -13.08 -13.80
CA GLU A 186 -10.01 -14.37 -13.67
C GLU A 186 -9.76 -15.24 -14.91
N ASP A 187 -9.86 -14.70 -16.12
CA ASP A 187 -9.60 -15.40 -17.38
C ASP A 187 -8.13 -15.86 -17.51
N ASN A 188 -7.20 -15.22 -16.81
CA ASN A 188 -5.78 -15.56 -16.78
C ASN A 188 -5.34 -16.36 -15.54
N ASP A 189 -6.28 -16.84 -14.70
CA ASP A 189 -6.01 -17.52 -13.42
C ASP A 189 -5.16 -16.67 -12.45
N GLU A 190 -5.22 -15.34 -12.57
CA GLU A 190 -4.59 -14.40 -11.65
C GLU A 190 -5.53 -14.09 -10.47
N GLN A 191 -4.97 -13.75 -9.30
CA GLN A 191 -5.79 -13.31 -8.18
C GLN A 191 -6.37 -11.91 -8.45
N PRO A 192 -7.71 -11.77 -8.54
CA PRO A 192 -8.33 -10.49 -8.87
C PRO A 192 -8.20 -9.47 -7.73
N PHE A 193 -8.16 -8.20 -8.10
CA PHE A 193 -8.22 -7.11 -7.13
C PHE A 193 -9.55 -7.10 -6.39
N LYS A 194 -9.49 -6.81 -5.09
CA LYS A 194 -10.67 -6.87 -4.23
C LYS A 194 -11.64 -5.68 -4.40
N ASN A 195 -11.12 -4.51 -4.78
CA ASN A 195 -11.92 -3.30 -5.01
C ASN A 195 -11.18 -2.31 -5.93
N PRO A 196 -11.86 -1.28 -6.47
CA PRO A 196 -11.27 -0.26 -7.34
C PRO A 196 -10.11 0.50 -6.70
N ARG A 197 -10.17 0.80 -5.39
CA ARG A 197 -9.08 1.46 -4.65
C ARG A 197 -7.79 0.65 -4.65
N ASN A 198 -7.87 -0.66 -4.32
CA ASN A 198 -6.71 -1.54 -4.34
C ASN A 198 -6.16 -1.72 -5.77
N ALA A 199 -7.05 -1.77 -6.76
CA ALA A 199 -6.67 -1.82 -8.17
C ALA A 199 -5.95 -0.53 -8.61
N ALA A 200 -6.43 0.64 -8.19
CA ALA A 200 -5.78 1.92 -8.46
C ALA A 200 -4.39 1.99 -7.81
N ALA A 201 -4.30 1.67 -6.51
CA ALA A 201 -3.04 1.67 -5.76
C ALA A 201 -2.01 0.69 -6.36
N GLY A 202 -2.43 -0.55 -6.66
CA GLY A 202 -1.57 -1.57 -7.27
C GLY A 202 -1.15 -1.21 -8.70
N SER A 203 -2.00 -0.52 -9.45
CA SER A 203 -1.70 -0.06 -10.81
C SER A 203 -0.75 1.14 -10.82
N LEU A 204 -0.93 2.10 -9.92
CA LEU A 204 -0.04 3.27 -9.83
C LEU A 204 1.36 2.89 -9.35
N ARG A 205 1.52 1.80 -8.62
CA ARG A 205 2.80 1.27 -8.12
C ARG A 205 3.41 0.19 -9.02
N GLN A 206 3.01 0.12 -10.30
CA GLN A 206 3.64 -0.75 -11.28
C GLN A 206 5.04 -0.25 -11.64
N LYS A 207 6.01 -1.15 -11.65
CA LYS A 207 7.40 -0.83 -12.02
C LYS A 207 7.54 -0.46 -13.50
N ASN A 208 6.61 -0.89 -14.34
CA ASN A 208 6.56 -0.60 -15.77
C ASN A 208 5.39 0.34 -16.08
N PRO A 209 5.65 1.60 -16.49
CA PRO A 209 4.59 2.56 -16.82
C PRO A 209 3.65 2.10 -17.94
N LYS A 210 4.10 1.22 -18.84
CA LYS A 210 3.23 0.65 -19.88
C LYS A 210 2.09 -0.21 -19.30
N ILE A 211 2.33 -0.85 -18.14
CA ILE A 211 1.27 -1.59 -17.43
C ILE A 211 0.30 -0.60 -16.78
N ALA A 212 0.80 0.46 -16.13
CA ALA A 212 -0.04 1.51 -15.55
C ALA A 212 -0.94 2.16 -16.62
N ALA A 213 -0.39 2.46 -17.81
CA ALA A 213 -1.15 3.02 -18.93
C ALA A 213 -2.34 2.14 -19.37
N LYS A 214 -2.17 0.80 -19.41
CA LYS A 214 -3.24 -0.14 -19.74
C LYS A 214 -4.37 -0.18 -18.70
N ARG A 215 -4.08 0.20 -17.45
CA ARG A 215 -5.02 0.19 -16.33
C ARG A 215 -6.01 1.37 -16.35
N LYS A 216 -5.83 2.36 -17.25
CA LYS A 216 -6.74 3.49 -17.50
C LYS A 216 -7.21 4.16 -16.21
N LEU A 217 -6.26 4.49 -15.33
CA LEU A 217 -6.54 5.26 -14.12
C LEU A 217 -7.03 6.66 -14.47
N ASP A 218 -7.75 7.27 -13.52
CA ASP A 218 -8.24 8.64 -13.61
C ASP A 218 -7.95 9.39 -12.30
N ILE A 219 -8.11 10.71 -12.26
CA ILE A 219 -7.83 11.52 -11.08
C ILE A 219 -8.88 12.62 -10.90
N PHE A 220 -9.20 12.93 -9.64
CA PHE A 220 -9.82 14.20 -9.27
C PHE A 220 -8.86 15.01 -8.41
N VAL A 221 -8.61 16.26 -8.80
CA VAL A 221 -7.83 17.21 -8.00
C VAL A 221 -8.78 17.97 -7.07
N PHE A 222 -8.44 18.02 -5.78
CA PHE A 222 -9.33 18.54 -4.75
C PHE A 222 -8.68 19.57 -3.81
N ASN A 223 -7.39 19.89 -4.00
CA ASN A 223 -6.72 20.89 -3.15
C ASN A 223 -5.49 21.49 -3.83
N VAL A 224 -5.26 22.78 -3.65
CA VAL A 224 -3.98 23.43 -3.87
C VAL A 224 -3.21 23.39 -2.56
N GLN A 225 -2.03 22.75 -2.56
CA GLN A 225 -1.16 22.62 -1.40
C GLN A 225 -0.23 23.83 -1.26
N GLN A 226 0.33 24.26 -2.39
CA GLN A 226 1.21 25.40 -2.49
C GLN A 226 1.07 26.04 -3.88
N ILE A 227 1.18 27.35 -3.96
CA ILE A 227 1.20 28.11 -5.21
C ILE A 227 2.09 29.35 -5.07
N GLU A 228 2.86 29.64 -6.13
CA GLU A 228 3.66 30.86 -6.24
C GLU A 228 3.18 31.65 -7.45
N GLY A 229 3.15 32.97 -7.33
CA GLY A 229 2.71 33.87 -8.42
C GLY A 229 1.21 34.17 -8.43
N LYS A 230 0.42 33.55 -7.54
CA LYS A 230 -1.02 33.82 -7.39
C LYS A 230 -1.46 33.71 -5.94
N GLU A 231 -2.31 34.61 -5.52
CA GLU A 231 -2.97 34.56 -4.20
C GLU A 231 -4.39 34.00 -4.37
N LEU A 232 -4.74 33.01 -3.53
CA LEU A 232 -6.06 32.40 -3.46
C LEU A 232 -6.62 32.63 -2.05
N THR A 233 -7.88 32.99 -1.95
CA THR A 233 -8.51 33.38 -0.69
C THR A 233 -9.45 32.32 -0.13
N SER A 234 -9.97 31.44 -0.99
CA SER A 234 -10.93 30.41 -0.58
C SER A 234 -10.75 29.08 -1.33
N HIS A 235 -11.29 28.04 -0.71
CA HIS A 235 -11.25 26.70 -1.31
C HIS A 235 -12.04 26.58 -2.61
N LYS A 236 -13.24 27.19 -2.63
CA LYS A 236 -14.06 27.23 -3.85
C LYS A 236 -13.34 27.95 -4.97
N GLU A 237 -12.73 29.10 -4.70
CA GLU A 237 -11.92 29.83 -5.66
C GLU A 237 -10.76 28.97 -6.19
N SER A 238 -10.08 28.23 -5.28
CA SER A 238 -8.98 27.35 -5.69
C SER A 238 -9.44 26.22 -6.62
N LEU A 239 -10.61 25.61 -6.36
CA LEU A 239 -11.17 24.57 -7.25
C LEU A 239 -11.59 25.14 -8.61
N ASP A 240 -12.20 26.33 -8.63
CA ASP A 240 -12.59 27.01 -9.87
C ASP A 240 -11.33 27.39 -10.68
N TYR A 241 -10.27 27.87 -10.02
CA TYR A 241 -9.00 28.18 -10.66
C TYR A 241 -8.30 26.94 -11.22
N LEU A 242 -8.28 25.83 -10.48
CA LEU A 242 -7.71 24.56 -10.97
C LEU A 242 -8.36 24.09 -12.29
N LYS A 243 -9.66 24.32 -12.49
CA LYS A 243 -10.33 24.04 -13.77
C LYS A 243 -9.75 24.88 -14.91
N THR A 244 -9.45 26.16 -14.67
CA THR A 244 -8.85 27.04 -15.70
C THR A 244 -7.44 26.61 -16.07
N LEU A 245 -6.73 25.95 -15.15
CA LEU A 245 -5.40 25.39 -15.40
C LEU A 245 -5.44 24.05 -16.16
N GLY A 246 -6.64 23.46 -16.39
CA GLY A 246 -6.81 22.20 -17.11
C GLY A 246 -6.87 20.95 -16.22
N PHE A 247 -7.02 21.10 -14.91
CA PHE A 247 -7.20 19.96 -14.01
C PHE A 247 -8.65 19.47 -14.01
N LYS A 248 -8.81 18.14 -13.94
CA LYS A 248 -10.07 17.50 -13.59
C LYS A 248 -10.30 17.63 -12.08
N THR A 249 -11.18 18.53 -11.69
CA THR A 249 -11.46 18.79 -10.27
C THR A 249 -12.56 17.90 -9.75
N ILE A 250 -12.64 17.78 -8.40
CA ILE A 250 -13.71 17.06 -7.72
C ILE A 250 -15.09 17.53 -8.26
N PRO A 251 -16.01 16.60 -8.60
CA PRO A 251 -17.34 16.97 -9.08
C PRO A 251 -18.28 17.38 -7.93
N ASP A 252 -19.40 18.01 -8.25
CA ASP A 252 -20.56 18.23 -7.38
C ASP A 252 -20.26 18.92 -6.03
N TYR A 253 -19.17 19.70 -5.92
CA TYR A 253 -18.92 20.46 -4.70
C TYR A 253 -19.88 21.65 -4.58
N LYS A 254 -20.35 21.91 -3.34
CA LYS A 254 -21.24 23.02 -3.04
C LYS A 254 -20.72 23.83 -1.87
N ARG A 255 -20.87 25.17 -1.96
CA ARG A 255 -20.59 26.09 -0.85
C ARG A 255 -21.91 26.40 -0.14
N VAL A 256 -21.93 26.21 1.18
CA VAL A 256 -23.10 26.34 2.05
C VAL A 256 -22.68 26.98 3.38
N SER A 257 -23.66 27.45 4.18
CA SER A 257 -23.38 28.24 5.40
C SER A 257 -23.93 27.60 6.69
N THR A 258 -24.90 26.70 6.58
CA THR A 258 -25.59 26.12 7.73
C THR A 258 -25.40 24.63 7.86
N ALA A 259 -25.55 24.10 9.07
CA ALA A 259 -25.47 22.66 9.32
C ALA A 259 -26.54 21.87 8.54
N ASP A 260 -27.75 22.42 8.41
CA ASP A 260 -28.82 21.75 7.69
C ASP A 260 -28.55 21.68 6.18
N GLU A 261 -27.97 22.73 5.59
CA GLU A 261 -27.53 22.72 4.19
C GLU A 261 -26.39 21.71 3.97
N VAL A 262 -25.41 21.65 4.89
CA VAL A 262 -24.33 20.63 4.84
C VAL A 262 -24.91 19.22 4.87
N ILE A 263 -25.83 18.93 5.80
CA ILE A 263 -26.49 17.63 5.92
C ILE A 263 -27.33 17.32 4.67
N GLY A 264 -28.01 18.33 4.12
CA GLY A 264 -28.73 18.21 2.84
C GLY A 264 -27.80 17.79 1.68
N CYS A 265 -26.61 18.39 1.59
CA CYS A 265 -25.60 18.01 0.61
C CYS A 265 -25.10 16.57 0.83
N ILE A 266 -24.82 16.17 2.09
CA ILE A 266 -24.39 14.80 2.43
C ILE A 266 -25.44 13.78 1.98
N LYS A 267 -26.72 14.02 2.26
CA LYS A 267 -27.81 13.14 1.84
C LYS A 267 -27.90 13.03 0.31
N ALA A 268 -27.88 14.17 -0.39
CA ALA A 268 -27.95 14.18 -1.85
C ALA A 268 -26.78 13.46 -2.54
N ILE A 269 -25.54 13.57 -1.98
CA ILE A 269 -24.36 12.83 -2.46
C ILE A 269 -24.54 11.34 -2.15
N GLY A 270 -25.01 11.00 -0.95
CA GLY A 270 -25.26 9.62 -0.52
C GLY A 270 -26.28 8.88 -1.39
N GLU A 271 -27.36 9.55 -1.79
CA GLU A 271 -28.38 8.98 -2.70
C GLU A 271 -27.80 8.65 -4.09
N LYS A 272 -26.93 9.52 -4.61
CA LYS A 272 -26.31 9.35 -5.94
C LYS A 272 -25.10 8.42 -5.96
N ARG A 273 -24.54 8.00 -4.80
CA ARG A 273 -23.24 7.32 -4.72
C ARG A 273 -23.14 6.05 -5.55
N PHE A 274 -24.26 5.34 -5.73
CA PHE A 274 -24.30 4.07 -6.48
C PHE A 274 -24.35 4.27 -7.99
N ASP A 275 -24.80 5.44 -8.44
CA ASP A 275 -24.91 5.81 -9.86
C ASP A 275 -23.62 6.43 -10.40
N LEU A 276 -22.69 6.80 -9.51
CA LEU A 276 -21.40 7.39 -9.91
C LEU A 276 -20.52 6.36 -10.64
N PRO A 277 -19.77 6.76 -11.67
CA PRO A 277 -18.83 5.87 -12.36
C PRO A 277 -17.57 5.55 -11.55
N PHE A 278 -17.45 6.06 -10.33
CA PHE A 278 -16.36 5.88 -9.37
C PHE A 278 -16.91 5.66 -7.95
N ASP A 279 -16.09 5.14 -7.07
CA ASP A 279 -16.48 4.89 -5.68
C ASP A 279 -16.19 6.10 -4.79
N ILE A 280 -17.09 6.35 -3.82
CA ILE A 280 -16.94 7.32 -2.75
C ILE A 280 -17.22 6.64 -1.40
N ASP A 281 -16.40 6.93 -0.40
CA ASP A 281 -16.53 6.37 0.96
C ASP A 281 -17.16 7.35 1.95
N GLY A 282 -17.46 8.58 1.50
CA GLY A 282 -18.01 9.63 2.34
C GLY A 282 -18.13 10.96 1.64
N VAL A 283 -18.14 12.00 2.45
CA VAL A 283 -18.22 13.41 2.06
C VAL A 283 -17.23 14.22 2.88
N VAL A 284 -16.47 15.10 2.24
CA VAL A 284 -15.56 16.01 2.95
C VAL A 284 -16.23 17.37 3.13
N ILE A 285 -16.17 17.90 4.35
CA ILE A 285 -16.64 19.23 4.70
C ILE A 285 -15.41 20.05 5.06
N LYS A 286 -15.21 21.17 4.37
CA LYS A 286 -14.07 22.08 4.58
C LYS A 286 -14.56 23.50 4.80
N VAL A 287 -13.96 24.22 5.74
CA VAL A 287 -14.14 25.69 5.83
C VAL A 287 -13.62 26.33 4.56
N ASP A 288 -14.38 27.22 3.94
CA ASP A 288 -14.05 27.79 2.62
C ASP A 288 -12.89 28.80 2.70
N ASP A 289 -12.96 29.78 3.57
CA ASP A 289 -12.00 30.89 3.72
C ASP A 289 -10.66 30.42 4.30
N PHE A 290 -9.54 30.71 3.63
CA PHE A 290 -8.21 30.29 4.04
C PHE A 290 -7.70 31.00 5.28
N ARG A 291 -8.06 32.26 5.52
CA ARG A 291 -7.70 32.98 6.76
C ARG A 291 -8.39 32.37 7.96
N GLN A 292 -9.66 31.96 7.80
CA GLN A 292 -10.38 31.24 8.85
C GLN A 292 -9.73 29.87 9.15
N ARG A 293 -9.19 29.17 8.13
CA ARG A 293 -8.44 27.92 8.35
C ARG A 293 -7.17 28.15 9.17
N GLU A 294 -6.46 29.25 8.95
CA GLU A 294 -5.28 29.61 9.74
C GLU A 294 -5.64 29.86 11.21
N ILE A 295 -6.75 30.54 11.49
CA ILE A 295 -7.25 30.77 12.86
C ILE A 295 -7.60 29.44 13.55
N LEU A 296 -8.28 28.54 12.85
CA LEU A 296 -8.69 27.24 13.38
C LEU A 296 -7.49 26.31 13.59
N GLY A 297 -6.49 26.39 12.73
CA GLY A 297 -5.27 25.62 12.81
C GLY A 297 -5.46 24.12 12.60
N ALA A 298 -4.50 23.35 13.12
CA ALA A 298 -4.48 21.90 13.04
C ALA A 298 -3.95 21.29 14.35
N THR A 299 -4.30 20.04 14.59
CA THR A 299 -3.64 19.19 15.59
C THR A 299 -2.37 18.58 14.97
N ALA A 300 -1.63 17.81 15.76
CA ALA A 300 -0.46 17.08 15.22
C ALA A 300 -0.81 16.09 14.09
N LYS A 301 -2.08 15.68 13.98
CA LYS A 301 -2.53 14.63 13.04
C LYS A 301 -3.53 15.12 11.99
N VAL A 302 -4.45 16.01 12.37
CA VAL A 302 -5.58 16.41 11.52
C VAL A 302 -5.85 17.91 11.58
N PRO A 303 -6.33 18.54 10.47
CA PRO A 303 -6.78 19.93 10.48
C PRO A 303 -8.07 20.09 11.30
N LYS A 304 -8.27 21.23 11.94
CA LYS A 304 -9.51 21.57 12.67
C LYS A 304 -10.56 22.23 11.77
N TRP A 305 -10.21 22.56 10.55
CA TRP A 305 -11.06 23.24 9.56
C TRP A 305 -11.71 22.28 8.55
N ALA A 306 -11.50 20.95 8.70
CA ALA A 306 -12.10 19.97 7.82
C ALA A 306 -12.41 18.67 8.56
N VAL A 307 -13.49 18.01 8.16
CA VAL A 307 -13.87 16.66 8.59
C VAL A 307 -14.34 15.82 7.41
N ALA A 308 -14.21 14.51 7.52
CA ALA A 308 -14.73 13.54 6.58
C ALA A 308 -15.92 12.80 7.19
N TYR A 309 -17.13 13.06 6.69
CA TYR A 309 -18.28 12.24 7.03
C TYR A 309 -18.21 10.93 6.27
N LYS A 310 -18.20 9.81 6.99
CA LYS A 310 -18.19 8.47 6.43
C LYS A 310 -19.62 7.95 6.29
N PHE A 311 -19.97 7.48 5.11
CA PHE A 311 -21.23 6.79 4.94
C PHE A 311 -21.26 5.53 5.79
N PRO A 312 -22.44 5.18 6.36
CA PRO A 312 -22.59 3.89 7.01
C PRO A 312 -22.26 2.77 6.01
N PRO A 313 -21.55 1.73 6.46
CA PRO A 313 -21.24 0.59 5.62
C PRO A 313 -22.53 -0.05 5.10
N GLU A 314 -22.47 -0.53 3.85
CA GLU A 314 -23.60 -1.26 3.27
C GLU A 314 -23.79 -2.59 3.99
N GLU A 315 -25.02 -2.87 4.47
CA GLU A 315 -25.40 -4.12 5.10
C GLU A 315 -26.41 -4.85 4.22
N LYS A 316 -26.24 -6.15 4.06
CA LYS A 316 -27.18 -7.05 3.34
C LYS A 316 -27.49 -8.26 4.20
N THR A 317 -28.61 -8.86 3.94
CA THR A 317 -28.97 -10.16 4.51
C THR A 317 -28.74 -11.25 3.48
N SER A 318 -28.33 -12.45 3.94
CA SER A 318 -28.13 -13.62 3.10
C SER A 318 -28.35 -14.88 3.89
N LYS A 319 -28.74 -15.95 3.20
CA LYS A 319 -28.91 -17.27 3.80
C LYS A 319 -27.55 -17.94 4.00
N LEU A 320 -27.27 -18.35 5.24
CA LEU A 320 -26.08 -19.12 5.60
C LEU A 320 -26.26 -20.56 5.13
N LEU A 321 -25.45 -20.95 4.16
CA LEU A 321 -25.53 -22.28 3.53
C LEU A 321 -24.72 -23.32 4.28
N ASP A 322 -23.51 -22.94 4.76
CA ASP A 322 -22.59 -23.83 5.44
C ASP A 322 -21.60 -23.05 6.32
N ILE A 323 -20.90 -23.73 7.22
CA ILE A 323 -19.76 -23.21 7.99
C ILE A 323 -18.56 -24.12 7.75
N GLU A 324 -17.64 -23.67 6.89
CA GLU A 324 -16.40 -24.38 6.62
C GLU A 324 -15.39 -24.16 7.75
N LEU A 325 -14.62 -25.19 8.06
CA LEU A 325 -13.62 -25.17 9.12
C LEU A 325 -12.22 -25.22 8.52
N ASN A 326 -11.50 -24.12 8.59
CA ASN A 326 -10.11 -24.02 8.14
C ASN A 326 -9.14 -24.27 9.29
N VAL A 327 -8.16 -25.14 9.06
CA VAL A 327 -7.05 -25.39 10.01
C VAL A 327 -5.89 -24.47 9.63
N GLY A 328 -5.53 -23.56 10.53
CA GLY A 328 -4.40 -22.65 10.39
C GLY A 328 -3.05 -23.33 10.60
N ARG A 329 -1.96 -22.64 10.28
CA ARG A 329 -0.58 -23.11 10.44
C ARG A 329 -0.26 -23.56 11.88
N THR A 330 -0.81 -22.88 12.87
CA THR A 330 -0.63 -23.21 14.31
C THR A 330 -1.74 -24.11 14.85
N GLY A 331 -2.44 -24.85 13.99
CA GLY A 331 -3.54 -25.72 14.35
C GLY A 331 -4.86 -25.00 14.68
N ALA A 332 -4.91 -23.67 14.72
CA ALA A 332 -6.12 -22.94 15.06
C ALA A 332 -7.25 -23.24 14.05
N ILE A 333 -8.42 -23.61 14.57
CA ILE A 333 -9.63 -23.83 13.76
C ILE A 333 -10.32 -22.49 13.57
N THR A 334 -10.42 -22.05 12.32
CA THR A 334 -11.10 -20.81 11.94
C THR A 334 -12.36 -21.15 11.17
N PRO A 335 -13.55 -20.94 11.75
CA PRO A 335 -14.81 -21.12 11.04
C PRO A 335 -15.02 -19.99 10.03
N VAL A 336 -15.53 -20.33 8.83
CA VAL A 336 -15.84 -19.42 7.74
C VAL A 336 -17.29 -19.67 7.30
N ALA A 337 -18.12 -18.64 7.39
CA ALA A 337 -19.48 -18.68 6.86
C ALA A 337 -19.45 -18.75 5.33
N VAL A 338 -20.21 -19.67 4.76
CA VAL A 338 -20.51 -19.78 3.33
C VAL A 338 -22.00 -19.45 3.17
N PHE A 339 -22.32 -18.42 2.40
CA PHE A 339 -23.69 -17.94 2.25
C PHE A 339 -24.03 -17.62 0.79
N GLU A 340 -25.32 -17.48 0.49
CA GLU A 340 -25.74 -17.07 -0.85
C GLU A 340 -25.04 -15.78 -1.27
N PRO A 341 -24.50 -15.70 -2.51
CA PRO A 341 -23.77 -14.51 -2.94
C PRO A 341 -24.59 -13.24 -2.83
N VAL A 342 -24.03 -12.22 -2.19
CA VAL A 342 -24.62 -10.88 -2.10
C VAL A 342 -23.67 -9.84 -2.67
N PHE A 343 -24.23 -8.85 -3.34
CA PHE A 343 -23.44 -7.74 -3.87
C PHE A 343 -23.29 -6.65 -2.80
N LEU A 344 -22.06 -6.44 -2.34
CA LEU A 344 -21.71 -5.48 -1.28
C LEU A 344 -20.53 -4.63 -1.72
N ALA A 345 -20.68 -3.30 -1.62
CA ALA A 345 -19.64 -2.33 -1.95
C ALA A 345 -18.87 -2.72 -3.23
N GLY A 346 -19.61 -2.88 -4.34
CA GLY A 346 -19.06 -3.07 -5.68
C GLY A 346 -18.56 -4.48 -6.01
N THR A 347 -18.64 -5.47 -5.10
CA THR A 347 -18.21 -6.85 -5.37
C THR A 347 -19.20 -7.89 -4.85
N SER A 348 -19.22 -9.08 -5.48
CA SER A 348 -19.97 -10.22 -4.97
C SER A 348 -19.21 -10.88 -3.82
N VAL A 349 -19.91 -11.15 -2.72
CA VAL A 349 -19.36 -11.76 -1.51
C VAL A 349 -20.21 -12.95 -1.14
N SER A 350 -19.59 -14.10 -0.88
CA SER A 350 -20.27 -15.36 -0.47
C SER A 350 -19.59 -16.03 0.72
N ARG A 351 -18.53 -15.43 1.27
CA ARG A 351 -17.74 -16.00 2.37
C ARG A 351 -17.32 -14.91 3.34
N ALA A 352 -17.39 -15.18 4.65
CA ALA A 352 -16.91 -14.28 5.69
C ALA A 352 -16.38 -15.08 6.90
N THR A 353 -15.35 -14.55 7.58
CA THR A 353 -14.83 -15.21 8.79
C THR A 353 -15.84 -15.13 9.94
N LEU A 354 -15.92 -16.21 10.70
CA LEU A 354 -16.64 -16.27 11.98
C LEU A 354 -15.69 -16.30 13.18
N HIS A 355 -14.42 -16.04 12.95
CA HIS A 355 -13.33 -15.92 13.93
C HIS A 355 -13.13 -17.16 14.82
N ASN A 356 -14.06 -17.47 15.72
CA ASN A 356 -13.97 -18.58 16.68
C ASN A 356 -15.37 -19.00 17.19
N GLN A 357 -15.40 -20.02 18.05
CA GLN A 357 -16.64 -20.55 18.64
C GLN A 357 -17.37 -19.52 19.52
N ASP A 358 -16.63 -18.69 20.24
CA ASP A 358 -17.24 -17.70 21.16
C ASP A 358 -17.98 -16.62 20.36
N PHE A 359 -17.42 -16.17 19.23
CA PHE A 359 -18.11 -15.27 18.28
C PHE A 359 -19.40 -15.89 17.73
N ILE A 360 -19.38 -17.17 17.33
CA ILE A 360 -20.56 -17.87 16.82
C ILE A 360 -21.66 -17.92 17.88
N ARG A 361 -21.29 -18.18 19.14
CA ARG A 361 -22.23 -18.18 20.27
C ARG A 361 -22.79 -16.79 20.56
N GLU A 362 -21.94 -15.79 20.63
CA GLU A 362 -22.35 -14.40 20.88
C GLU A 362 -23.33 -13.90 19.81
N LYS A 363 -23.06 -14.22 18.54
CA LYS A 363 -23.89 -13.80 17.41
C LYS A 363 -25.05 -14.76 17.11
N ASN A 364 -25.17 -15.84 17.91
CA ASN A 364 -26.25 -16.83 17.80
C ASN A 364 -26.44 -17.39 16.37
N ILE A 365 -25.31 -17.86 15.75
CA ILE A 365 -25.29 -18.25 14.34
C ILE A 365 -25.49 -19.76 14.18
N SER A 366 -26.36 -20.16 13.23
CA SER A 366 -26.59 -21.52 12.80
C SER A 366 -26.66 -21.65 11.29
N VAL A 367 -26.29 -22.81 10.76
CA VAL A 367 -26.49 -23.11 9.33
C VAL A 367 -27.97 -23.07 9.00
N GLY A 368 -28.34 -22.44 7.90
CA GLY A 368 -29.71 -22.20 7.46
C GLY A 368 -30.30 -20.85 7.86
N ASP A 369 -29.70 -20.15 8.83
CA ASP A 369 -30.13 -18.81 9.28
C ASP A 369 -30.03 -17.76 8.18
N ILE A 370 -30.84 -16.72 8.26
CA ILE A 370 -30.59 -15.48 7.54
C ILE A 370 -29.62 -14.63 8.37
N ILE A 371 -28.42 -14.44 7.87
CA ILE A 371 -27.37 -13.66 8.50
C ILE A 371 -27.27 -12.27 7.90
N LYS A 372 -26.88 -11.29 8.72
CA LYS A 372 -26.54 -9.95 8.25
C LYS A 372 -25.05 -9.87 8.00
N VAL A 373 -24.66 -9.40 6.84
CA VAL A 373 -23.26 -9.27 6.41
C VAL A 373 -22.97 -7.84 5.97
N ARG A 374 -21.75 -7.41 6.22
CA ARG A 374 -21.20 -6.13 5.72
C ARG A 374 -19.72 -6.29 5.36
N LYS A 375 -19.12 -5.25 4.81
CA LYS A 375 -17.66 -5.16 4.70
C LYS A 375 -17.09 -4.23 5.76
N ALA A 376 -16.22 -4.74 6.63
CA ALA A 376 -15.46 -3.92 7.56
C ALA A 376 -14.44 -3.07 6.78
N GLY A 377 -14.52 -1.72 6.96
CA GLY A 377 -13.65 -0.79 6.23
C GLY A 377 -13.79 -0.89 4.71
N ASP A 378 -14.97 -1.24 4.21
CA ASP A 378 -15.32 -1.47 2.79
C ASP A 378 -14.49 -2.56 2.08
N ILE A 379 -13.73 -3.35 2.82
CA ILE A 379 -12.79 -4.36 2.28
C ILE A 379 -13.12 -5.77 2.73
N ILE A 380 -13.18 -6.01 4.05
CA ILE A 380 -13.22 -7.36 4.64
C ILE A 380 -14.66 -7.76 4.96
N PRO A 381 -15.21 -8.83 4.33
CA PRO A 381 -16.54 -9.33 4.68
C PRO A 381 -16.58 -9.82 6.13
N GLU A 382 -17.59 -9.39 6.88
CA GLU A 382 -17.88 -9.86 8.24
C GLU A 382 -19.36 -10.16 8.43
N VAL A 383 -19.66 -11.12 9.29
CA VAL A 383 -21.00 -11.46 9.72
C VAL A 383 -21.33 -10.69 10.98
N LEU A 384 -22.43 -9.95 10.99
CA LEU A 384 -22.89 -9.18 12.15
C LEU A 384 -23.71 -10.02 13.13
N GLY A 385 -24.35 -11.09 12.65
CA GLY A 385 -25.15 -12.01 13.42
C GLY A 385 -26.31 -12.59 12.62
N SER A 386 -27.07 -13.48 13.25
CA SER A 386 -28.33 -14.02 12.71
C SER A 386 -29.46 -13.00 12.94
N VAL A 387 -30.25 -12.71 11.89
CA VAL A 387 -31.44 -11.86 11.95
C VAL A 387 -32.74 -12.67 11.93
N GLU A 388 -32.73 -13.84 11.26
CA GLU A 388 -33.84 -14.80 11.25
C GLU A 388 -33.30 -16.20 11.49
N LYS A 389 -33.83 -16.87 12.50
CA LYS A 389 -33.42 -18.23 12.87
C LYS A 389 -34.19 -19.25 12.06
N HIS A 390 -33.44 -20.07 11.35
CA HIS A 390 -33.95 -21.21 10.61
C HIS A 390 -33.21 -22.52 10.92
N GLY A 391 -32.01 -22.40 11.51
CA GLY A 391 -31.22 -23.54 11.97
C GLY A 391 -31.53 -23.94 13.41
N ASP A 392 -31.24 -25.19 13.76
CA ASP A 392 -31.43 -25.73 15.09
C ASP A 392 -30.27 -25.33 16.03
N GLY A 393 -30.57 -24.54 17.08
CA GLY A 393 -29.61 -24.17 18.10
C GLY A 393 -28.53 -23.17 17.63
N VAL A 394 -27.31 -23.37 18.10
CA VAL A 394 -26.12 -22.58 17.73
C VAL A 394 -25.06 -23.53 17.21
N PHE A 395 -24.43 -23.19 16.09
CA PHE A 395 -23.38 -24.03 15.51
C PHE A 395 -22.24 -24.24 16.51
N THR A 396 -21.81 -25.50 16.64
CA THR A 396 -20.72 -25.89 17.55
C THR A 396 -19.61 -26.55 16.75
N LEU A 397 -18.36 -26.15 17.03
CA LEU A 397 -17.19 -26.80 16.43
C LEU A 397 -17.15 -28.28 16.81
N PRO A 398 -16.69 -29.16 15.91
CA PRO A 398 -16.54 -30.59 16.21
C PRO A 398 -15.48 -30.80 17.30
N GLU A 399 -15.56 -31.94 17.99
CA GLU A 399 -14.58 -32.33 18.99
C GLU A 399 -13.23 -32.74 18.39
N CYS A 400 -13.22 -33.12 17.12
CA CYS A 400 -12.02 -33.60 16.42
C CYS A 400 -11.71 -32.71 15.22
N CYS A 401 -10.42 -32.66 14.87
CA CYS A 401 -9.91 -31.92 13.71
C CYS A 401 -10.56 -32.43 12.41
N PRO A 402 -11.14 -31.57 11.58
CA PRO A 402 -11.82 -31.98 10.35
C PRO A 402 -10.87 -32.59 9.30
N VAL A 403 -9.55 -32.42 9.47
CA VAL A 403 -8.55 -32.91 8.50
C VAL A 403 -7.87 -34.19 8.95
N CYS A 404 -7.43 -34.27 10.21
CA CYS A 404 -6.65 -35.42 10.70
C CYS A 404 -7.36 -36.27 11.78
N GLY A 405 -8.58 -35.90 12.21
CA GLY A 405 -9.34 -36.64 13.22
C GLY A 405 -8.83 -36.53 14.66
N THR A 406 -7.72 -35.84 14.92
CA THR A 406 -7.17 -35.68 16.28
C THR A 406 -8.08 -34.82 17.14
N LYS A 407 -8.27 -35.19 18.41
CA LYS A 407 -9.09 -34.44 19.35
C LYS A 407 -8.57 -33.01 19.50
N LEU A 408 -9.47 -32.04 19.35
CA LEU A 408 -9.14 -30.61 19.47
C LEU A 408 -8.96 -30.23 20.93
N VAL A 409 -8.11 -29.21 21.15
CA VAL A 409 -7.83 -28.67 22.50
C VAL A 409 -8.17 -27.18 22.53
N LYS A 410 -8.70 -26.72 23.68
CA LYS A 410 -8.92 -25.28 23.94
C LYS A 410 -8.14 -24.94 25.21
N SER A 411 -7.25 -23.96 25.14
CA SER A 411 -6.61 -23.39 26.33
C SER A 411 -7.59 -22.46 27.04
N GLU A 412 -7.52 -22.39 28.37
CA GLU A 412 -8.33 -21.44 29.15
C GLU A 412 -7.98 -19.98 28.86
N GLU A 413 -6.76 -19.72 28.42
CA GLU A 413 -6.25 -18.38 28.12
C GLU A 413 -6.56 -17.91 26.69
N GLU A 414 -7.14 -18.78 25.82
CA GLU A 414 -7.34 -18.49 24.39
C GLU A 414 -8.75 -18.78 23.91
N ALA A 415 -9.27 -17.87 23.09
CA ALA A 415 -10.53 -18.08 22.38
C ALA A 415 -10.43 -19.13 21.24
N ALA A 416 -9.22 -19.46 20.79
CA ALA A 416 -9.00 -20.37 19.68
C ALA A 416 -8.99 -21.83 20.11
N VAL A 417 -9.77 -22.67 19.42
CA VAL A 417 -9.71 -24.13 19.48
C VAL A 417 -8.66 -24.62 18.49
N ARG A 418 -7.83 -25.61 18.86
CA ARG A 418 -6.67 -26.01 18.04
C ARG A 418 -6.58 -27.52 17.86
N CYS A 419 -6.05 -27.91 16.70
CA CYS A 419 -5.52 -29.25 16.47
C CYS A 419 -4.08 -29.32 17.01
N PRO A 420 -3.80 -30.18 18.02
CA PRO A 420 -2.46 -30.31 18.57
C PRO A 420 -1.50 -31.15 17.74
N ASN A 421 -2.00 -31.82 16.70
CA ASN A 421 -1.20 -32.70 15.86
C ASN A 421 -0.34 -31.91 14.88
N VAL A 422 0.97 -31.85 15.12
CA VAL A 422 1.96 -31.18 14.24
C VAL A 422 2.07 -31.84 12.86
N GLU A 423 1.74 -33.13 12.76
CA GLU A 423 1.70 -33.89 11.51
C GLU A 423 0.36 -33.75 10.76
N CYS A 424 -0.52 -32.85 11.21
CA CYS A 424 -1.77 -32.60 10.51
C CYS A 424 -1.48 -32.08 9.07
N PRO A 425 -2.04 -32.73 8.02
CA PRO A 425 -1.76 -32.34 6.63
C PRO A 425 -2.02 -30.87 6.34
N ALA A 426 -3.05 -30.29 6.96
CA ALA A 426 -3.34 -28.86 6.80
C ALA A 426 -2.27 -27.98 7.45
N GLN A 427 -1.70 -28.37 8.60
CA GLN A 427 -0.63 -27.62 9.27
C GLN A 427 0.67 -27.73 8.46
N ILE A 428 1.02 -28.91 7.98
CA ILE A 428 2.19 -29.13 7.12
C ILE A 428 2.09 -28.25 5.87
N PHE A 429 0.97 -28.33 5.14
CA PHE A 429 0.74 -27.50 3.96
C PHE A 429 0.97 -26.01 4.23
N ARG A 430 0.33 -25.48 5.27
CA ARG A 430 0.44 -24.05 5.61
C ARG A 430 1.83 -23.67 6.11
N SER A 431 2.52 -24.57 6.81
CA SER A 431 3.91 -24.34 7.25
C SER A 431 4.87 -24.25 6.08
N ILE A 432 4.73 -25.11 5.07
CA ILE A 432 5.54 -25.07 3.85
C ILE A 432 5.27 -23.81 3.04
N VAL A 433 3.98 -23.44 2.86
CA VAL A 433 3.61 -22.19 2.16
C VAL A 433 4.17 -20.97 2.89
N HIS A 434 4.10 -20.94 4.22
CA HIS A 434 4.69 -19.86 5.03
C HIS A 434 6.20 -19.80 4.88
N PHE A 435 6.89 -20.95 5.00
CA PHE A 435 8.34 -21.05 4.86
C PHE A 435 8.82 -20.54 3.50
N ALA A 436 8.10 -20.86 2.43
CA ALA A 436 8.44 -20.42 1.07
C ALA A 436 8.12 -18.95 0.81
N SER A 437 7.32 -18.29 1.66
CA SER A 437 6.81 -16.93 1.42
C SER A 437 7.93 -15.88 1.29
N LYS A 438 7.59 -14.74 0.64
CA LYS A 438 8.51 -13.62 0.38
C LYS A 438 9.17 -13.06 1.65
N GLY A 439 8.46 -13.07 2.78
CA GLY A 439 8.98 -12.62 4.08
C GLY A 439 9.89 -13.61 4.78
N ALA A 440 9.74 -14.91 4.48
CA ALA A 440 10.56 -16.00 5.01
C ALA A 440 11.67 -16.37 4.02
N MET A 441 11.76 -17.61 3.57
CA MET A 441 12.85 -18.08 2.72
C MET A 441 12.76 -17.64 1.25
N ASN A 442 11.68 -16.95 0.85
CA ASN A 442 11.50 -16.34 -0.48
C ASN A 442 11.81 -17.29 -1.63
N ILE A 443 11.17 -18.42 -1.66
CA ILE A 443 11.36 -19.42 -2.72
C ILE A 443 10.40 -19.09 -3.87
N ASP A 444 10.90 -18.37 -4.85
CA ASP A 444 10.11 -17.97 -6.01
C ASP A 444 9.63 -19.20 -6.79
N GLY A 445 8.35 -19.17 -7.22
CA GLY A 445 7.73 -20.30 -7.92
C GLY A 445 7.14 -21.38 -7.01
N LEU A 446 7.37 -21.34 -5.69
CA LEU A 446 6.77 -22.28 -4.72
C LEU A 446 5.51 -21.69 -4.10
N GLY A 447 4.47 -21.48 -4.89
CA GLY A 447 3.15 -21.04 -4.43
C GLY A 447 2.30 -22.18 -3.84
N PRO A 448 1.12 -21.84 -3.24
CA PRO A 448 0.23 -22.83 -2.62
C PRO A 448 -0.13 -24.01 -3.54
N GLN A 449 -0.38 -23.76 -4.82
CA GLN A 449 -0.72 -24.80 -5.81
C GLN A 449 0.41 -25.80 -5.97
N ILE A 450 1.66 -25.33 -6.11
CA ILE A 450 2.83 -26.19 -6.26
C ILE A 450 3.07 -27.01 -4.99
N VAL A 451 2.95 -26.37 -3.81
CA VAL A 451 3.06 -27.08 -2.52
C VAL A 451 2.03 -28.19 -2.42
N HIS A 452 0.78 -27.94 -2.83
CA HIS A 452 -0.28 -28.96 -2.85
C HIS A 452 0.09 -30.13 -3.76
N THR A 453 0.53 -29.83 -5.00
CA THR A 453 0.97 -30.87 -5.96
C THR A 453 2.12 -31.72 -5.39
N LEU A 454 3.11 -31.10 -4.73
CA LEU A 454 4.25 -31.83 -4.15
C LEU A 454 3.83 -32.73 -2.98
N LEU A 455 2.91 -32.27 -2.12
CA LEU A 455 2.36 -33.06 -1.00
C LEU A 455 1.51 -34.23 -1.50
N ASP A 456 0.62 -34.00 -2.47
CA ASP A 456 -0.26 -35.05 -3.03
C ASP A 456 0.54 -36.18 -3.68
N ASN A 457 1.65 -35.83 -4.34
CA ASN A 457 2.57 -36.80 -4.93
C ASN A 457 3.60 -37.34 -3.94
N LYS A 458 3.49 -37.00 -2.65
CA LYS A 458 4.36 -37.48 -1.56
C LYS A 458 5.86 -37.19 -1.80
N LEU A 459 6.15 -36.12 -2.55
CA LEU A 459 7.53 -35.66 -2.81
C LEU A 459 8.11 -34.88 -1.64
N ILE A 460 7.26 -34.26 -0.84
CA ILE A 460 7.60 -33.54 0.39
C ILE A 460 6.63 -33.92 1.51
N THR A 461 7.12 -33.92 2.75
CA THR A 461 6.35 -34.09 3.99
C THR A 461 6.69 -32.98 5.00
N SER A 462 7.78 -32.27 4.78
CA SER A 462 8.28 -31.18 5.64
C SER A 462 8.99 -30.12 4.82
N VAL A 463 9.32 -28.99 5.43
CA VAL A 463 10.09 -27.93 4.76
C VAL A 463 11.52 -28.36 4.41
N ALA A 464 12.11 -29.33 5.13
CA ALA A 464 13.45 -29.84 4.85
C ALA A 464 13.49 -30.61 3.54
N ASP A 465 12.40 -31.29 3.14
CA ASP A 465 12.32 -32.07 1.92
C ASP A 465 12.41 -31.19 0.65
N LEU A 466 12.11 -29.90 0.76
CA LEU A 466 12.27 -28.95 -0.34
C LEU A 466 13.71 -28.94 -0.87
N TYR A 467 14.70 -29.09 0.01
CA TYR A 467 16.12 -29.02 -0.31
C TYR A 467 16.70 -30.35 -0.84
N THR A 468 15.89 -31.40 -0.85
CA THR A 468 16.25 -32.73 -1.39
C THR A 468 15.48 -33.07 -2.67
N LEU A 469 14.68 -32.13 -3.19
CA LEU A 469 13.96 -32.32 -4.44
C LEU A 469 14.92 -32.47 -5.61
N SER A 470 14.65 -33.42 -6.50
CA SER A 470 15.44 -33.68 -7.69
C SER A 470 14.66 -33.34 -8.97
N GLU A 471 15.39 -32.90 -10.00
CA GLU A 471 14.84 -32.54 -11.31
C GLU A 471 14.01 -33.68 -11.90
N ASN A 472 14.54 -34.92 -11.86
CA ASN A 472 13.87 -36.10 -12.42
C ASN A 472 12.49 -36.37 -11.78
N LYS A 473 12.34 -36.13 -10.49
CA LYS A 473 11.05 -36.32 -9.79
C LYS A 473 10.04 -35.20 -10.13
N LEU A 474 10.53 -33.98 -10.29
CA LEU A 474 9.68 -32.85 -10.65
C LEU A 474 9.18 -32.91 -12.09
N LEU A 475 10.02 -33.37 -13.03
CA LEU A 475 9.64 -33.54 -14.44
C LEU A 475 8.57 -34.62 -14.68
N GLN A 476 8.31 -35.50 -13.71
CA GLN A 476 7.27 -36.52 -13.77
C GLN A 476 5.88 -35.96 -13.40
N LEU A 477 5.82 -34.73 -12.87
CA LEU A 477 4.57 -34.10 -12.48
C LEU A 477 3.91 -33.39 -13.67
N ASP A 478 2.59 -33.48 -13.76
CA ASP A 478 1.81 -32.72 -14.73
C ASP A 478 2.05 -31.22 -14.55
N ASN A 479 2.17 -30.48 -15.66
CA ASN A 479 2.43 -29.04 -15.71
C ASN A 479 3.85 -28.57 -15.33
N PHE A 480 4.80 -29.46 -15.02
CA PHE A 480 6.20 -29.12 -14.82
C PHE A 480 6.99 -29.32 -16.12
N LYS A 481 7.62 -28.23 -16.60
CA LYS A 481 8.52 -28.24 -17.76
C LYS A 481 9.93 -27.89 -17.29
N GLU A 482 10.95 -28.30 -18.04
CA GLU A 482 12.37 -28.06 -17.72
C GLU A 482 12.66 -26.65 -17.20
N LYS A 483 12.15 -25.62 -17.89
CA LYS A 483 12.36 -24.22 -17.47
C LYS A 483 11.74 -23.91 -16.09
N SER A 484 10.55 -24.42 -15.78
CA SER A 484 9.90 -24.18 -14.49
C SER A 484 10.58 -24.96 -13.36
N VAL A 485 11.02 -26.20 -13.64
CA VAL A 485 11.78 -27.03 -12.70
C VAL A 485 13.11 -26.37 -12.37
N ASN A 486 13.89 -25.95 -13.37
CA ASN A 486 15.17 -25.28 -13.17
C ASN A 486 15.05 -23.97 -12.39
N ASN A 487 14.00 -23.17 -12.66
CA ASN A 487 13.73 -21.95 -11.90
C ASN A 487 13.42 -22.26 -10.43
N LEU A 488 12.58 -23.25 -10.16
CA LEU A 488 12.21 -23.66 -8.81
C LEU A 488 13.42 -24.18 -8.03
N LEU A 489 14.19 -25.11 -8.60
CA LEU A 489 15.39 -25.64 -7.96
C LEU A 489 16.44 -24.56 -7.70
N SER A 490 16.63 -23.64 -8.65
CA SER A 490 17.53 -22.48 -8.47
C SER A 490 17.05 -21.56 -7.33
N ALA A 491 15.74 -21.33 -7.20
CA ALA A 491 15.17 -20.52 -6.12
C ALA A 491 15.35 -21.22 -4.76
N ILE A 492 15.15 -22.53 -4.68
CA ILE A 492 15.40 -23.35 -3.49
C ILE A 492 16.87 -23.26 -3.10
N GLU A 493 17.80 -23.48 -4.02
CA GLU A 493 19.24 -23.43 -3.74
C GLU A 493 19.67 -22.03 -3.27
N LYS A 494 19.20 -20.98 -3.94
CA LYS A 494 19.45 -19.60 -3.54
C LYS A 494 18.93 -19.29 -2.12
N SER A 495 17.83 -19.91 -1.71
CA SER A 495 17.24 -19.65 -0.40
C SER A 495 18.14 -20.13 0.77
N LYS A 496 19.04 -21.08 0.55
CA LYS A 496 19.99 -21.56 1.57
C LYS A 496 20.89 -20.47 2.15
N SER A 497 21.21 -19.45 1.34
CA SER A 497 22.04 -18.31 1.76
C SER A 497 21.27 -17.15 2.39
N ASN A 498 19.97 -17.28 2.61
CA ASN A 498 19.18 -16.25 3.26
C ASN A 498 19.64 -16.04 4.72
N SER A 499 19.42 -14.84 5.26
CA SER A 499 19.79 -14.50 6.64
C SER A 499 19.01 -15.31 7.67
N LEU A 500 19.61 -15.54 8.84
CA LEU A 500 19.03 -16.36 9.91
C LEU A 500 17.66 -15.86 10.38
N ASP A 501 17.43 -14.55 10.42
CA ASP A 501 16.14 -13.98 10.83
C ASP A 501 14.99 -14.41 9.91
N ARG A 502 15.25 -14.60 8.63
CA ARG A 502 14.29 -15.14 7.66
C ARG A 502 13.99 -16.61 7.90
N LEU A 503 15.02 -17.39 8.26
CA LEU A 503 14.85 -18.79 8.65
C LEU A 503 14.01 -18.90 9.93
N VAL A 504 14.35 -18.16 10.99
CA VAL A 504 13.62 -18.16 12.26
C VAL A 504 12.15 -17.75 12.05
N PHE A 505 11.90 -16.72 11.23
CA PHE A 505 10.52 -16.37 10.86
C PHE A 505 9.86 -17.50 10.05
N GLY A 506 10.58 -18.12 9.12
CA GLY A 506 10.11 -19.22 8.26
C GLY A 506 9.75 -20.49 9.06
N LEU A 507 10.43 -20.79 10.15
CA LEU A 507 10.08 -21.90 11.06
C LEU A 507 8.70 -21.71 11.68
N GLY A 508 8.17 -20.47 11.67
CA GLY A 508 6.79 -20.20 11.99
C GLY A 508 6.45 -20.32 13.46
N ILE A 509 7.40 -20.06 14.34
CA ILE A 509 7.21 -20.06 15.80
C ILE A 509 6.06 -19.12 16.17
N ARG A 510 5.22 -19.58 17.06
CA ARG A 510 4.04 -18.84 17.50
C ARG A 510 4.43 -17.51 18.16
N ASN A 511 3.67 -16.46 17.89
CA ASN A 511 3.89 -15.09 18.37
C ASN A 511 5.18 -14.42 17.85
N ILE A 512 5.95 -15.08 16.97
CA ILE A 512 7.18 -14.55 16.42
C ILE A 512 6.93 -14.11 14.96
N GLY A 513 6.89 -12.79 14.77
CA GLY A 513 6.85 -12.14 13.45
C GLY A 513 8.26 -11.82 12.93
N GLN A 514 8.36 -11.21 11.74
CA GLN A 514 9.65 -10.83 11.14
C GLN A 514 10.50 -9.93 12.04
N ALA A 515 9.88 -8.92 12.68
CA ALA A 515 10.59 -7.99 13.57
C ALA A 515 11.15 -8.72 14.78
N SER A 516 10.35 -9.60 15.40
CA SER A 516 10.78 -10.39 16.57
C SER A 516 11.86 -11.41 16.23
N ALA A 517 11.75 -12.07 15.05
CA ALA A 517 12.79 -12.98 14.56
C ALA A 517 14.13 -12.25 14.38
N LYS A 518 14.10 -11.03 13.85
CA LYS A 518 15.29 -10.19 13.71
C LYS A 518 15.90 -9.83 15.08
N LEU A 519 15.09 -9.42 16.06
CA LEU A 519 15.57 -9.11 17.42
C LEU A 519 16.22 -10.32 18.10
N LEU A 520 15.65 -11.53 17.95
CA LEU A 520 16.28 -12.77 18.42
C LEU A 520 17.67 -12.97 17.79
N CYS A 521 17.76 -12.84 16.47
CA CYS A 521 19.02 -13.00 15.75
C CYS A 521 20.04 -11.92 16.11
N ASP A 522 19.60 -10.67 16.31
CA ASP A 522 20.44 -9.57 16.77
C ASP A 522 21.04 -9.83 18.16
N LYS A 523 20.28 -10.45 19.08
CA LYS A 523 20.73 -10.78 20.44
C LYS A 523 21.68 -11.99 20.47
N PHE A 524 21.32 -13.08 19.78
CA PHE A 524 22.00 -14.38 19.94
C PHE A 524 23.00 -14.71 18.82
N GLY A 525 22.86 -14.13 17.62
CA GLY A 525 23.80 -14.21 16.50
C GLY A 525 23.87 -15.56 15.75
N ASP A 526 23.39 -16.63 16.36
CA ASP A 526 23.45 -18.00 15.81
C ASP A 526 22.20 -18.80 16.24
N LEU A 527 21.75 -19.73 15.38
CA LEU A 527 20.57 -20.55 15.65
C LEU A 527 20.76 -21.45 16.90
N ASP A 528 21.94 -22.03 17.10
CA ASP A 528 22.22 -22.86 18.25
C ASP A 528 22.15 -22.09 19.55
N ASN A 529 22.61 -20.83 19.55
CA ASN A 529 22.48 -19.96 20.70
C ASN A 529 21.02 -19.63 21.02
N ILE A 530 20.18 -19.44 19.99
CA ILE A 530 18.74 -19.20 20.16
C ILE A 530 18.08 -20.46 20.76
N MET A 531 18.43 -21.65 20.26
CA MET A 531 17.88 -22.93 20.73
C MET A 531 18.24 -23.21 22.20
N ASN A 532 19.44 -22.83 22.63
CA ASN A 532 19.94 -23.06 23.98
C ASN A 532 19.58 -21.94 24.98
N ALA A 533 18.95 -20.85 24.51
CA ALA A 533 18.59 -19.72 25.36
C ALA A 533 17.43 -20.08 26.29
N SER A 534 17.50 -19.68 27.56
CA SER A 534 16.38 -19.84 28.49
C SER A 534 15.26 -18.82 28.21
N ALA A 535 14.04 -19.09 28.67
CA ALA A 535 12.91 -18.17 28.52
C ALA A 535 13.21 -16.81 29.19
N GLU A 536 13.95 -16.77 30.28
CA GLU A 536 14.38 -15.55 30.98
C GLU A 536 15.31 -14.73 30.08
N GLN A 537 16.33 -15.36 29.48
CA GLN A 537 17.28 -14.70 28.59
C GLN A 537 16.59 -14.13 27.34
N ILE A 538 15.57 -14.81 26.81
CA ILE A 538 14.76 -14.33 25.68
C ILE A 538 13.87 -13.16 26.11
N SER A 539 13.33 -13.19 27.33
CA SER A 539 12.48 -12.12 27.88
C SER A 539 13.22 -10.80 28.14
N GLU A 540 14.57 -10.83 28.25
CA GLU A 540 15.42 -9.64 28.37
C GLU A 540 15.49 -8.83 27.09
N ILE A 541 15.04 -9.36 25.94
CA ILE A 541 15.02 -8.64 24.67
C ILE A 541 13.93 -7.57 24.73
N ASP A 542 14.30 -6.32 24.44
CA ASP A 542 13.33 -5.23 24.42
C ASP A 542 12.19 -5.52 23.41
N GLY A 543 10.96 -5.47 23.88
CA GLY A 543 9.77 -5.85 23.10
C GLY A 543 9.33 -7.32 23.20
N PHE A 544 10.05 -8.18 23.98
CA PHE A 544 9.62 -9.55 24.27
C PHE A 544 8.93 -9.62 25.62
N GLY A 545 7.65 -10.01 25.61
CA GLY A 545 6.93 -10.39 26.84
C GLY A 545 7.12 -11.87 27.16
N GLY A 546 6.78 -12.26 28.40
CA GLY A 546 6.92 -13.66 28.88
C GLY A 546 6.24 -14.69 27.96
N VAL A 547 5.08 -14.38 27.40
CA VAL A 547 4.38 -15.26 26.44
C VAL A 547 5.19 -15.51 25.16
N MET A 548 5.85 -14.50 24.62
CA MET A 548 6.69 -14.65 23.43
C MET A 548 7.96 -15.46 23.75
N ALA A 549 8.61 -15.14 24.88
CA ALA A 549 9.79 -15.85 25.34
C ALA A 549 9.50 -17.33 25.55
N GLN A 550 8.40 -17.65 26.21
CA GLN A 550 7.98 -19.04 26.45
C GLN A 550 7.64 -19.76 25.13
N SER A 551 7.02 -19.04 24.14
CA SER A 551 6.72 -19.62 22.83
C SER A 551 7.99 -20.01 22.07
N VAL A 552 9.04 -19.19 22.14
CA VAL A 552 10.35 -19.49 21.51
C VAL A 552 11.01 -20.67 22.22
N TYR A 553 11.09 -20.62 23.55
CA TYR A 553 11.68 -21.70 24.35
C TYR A 553 11.01 -23.05 24.08
N ASN A 554 9.69 -23.11 24.17
CA ASN A 554 8.94 -24.35 23.93
C ASN A 554 9.16 -24.87 22.50
N ALA A 555 9.08 -24.01 21.48
CA ALA A 555 9.22 -24.41 20.08
C ALA A 555 10.58 -25.08 19.81
N PHE A 556 11.67 -24.55 20.34
CA PHE A 556 13.01 -25.12 20.14
C PHE A 556 13.34 -26.34 21.02
N HIS A 557 12.48 -26.65 22.00
CA HIS A 557 12.62 -27.84 22.83
C HIS A 557 11.64 -28.96 22.43
N GLU A 558 10.82 -28.75 21.40
CA GLU A 558 9.99 -29.81 20.84
C GLU A 558 10.81 -30.74 19.93
N GLU A 559 10.70 -32.05 20.12
CA GLU A 559 11.50 -33.06 19.43
C GLU A 559 11.46 -32.92 17.91
N HIS A 560 10.26 -32.74 17.34
CA HIS A 560 10.08 -32.57 15.88
C HIS A 560 10.78 -31.31 15.35
N MET A 561 10.85 -30.22 16.11
CA MET A 561 11.52 -28.98 15.69
C MET A 561 13.04 -29.17 15.72
N ILE A 562 13.57 -29.87 16.72
CA ILE A 562 15.00 -30.21 16.83
C ILE A 562 15.41 -31.04 15.62
N GLU A 563 14.63 -32.10 15.31
CA GLU A 563 14.88 -32.96 14.15
C GLU A 563 14.81 -32.17 12.83
N LEU A 564 13.79 -31.34 12.67
CA LEU A 564 13.64 -30.47 11.50
C LEU A 564 14.86 -29.56 11.31
N ILE A 565 15.32 -28.91 12.37
CA ILE A 565 16.49 -28.01 12.32
C ILE A 565 17.76 -28.80 11.97
N GLN A 566 17.94 -29.99 12.52
CA GLN A 566 19.06 -30.82 12.19
C GLN A 566 19.10 -31.16 10.69
N ARG A 567 17.96 -31.55 10.13
CA ARG A 567 17.83 -31.83 8.69
C ARG A 567 18.09 -30.59 7.82
N LEU A 568 17.62 -29.41 8.25
CA LEU A 568 17.87 -28.15 7.55
C LEU A 568 19.37 -27.78 7.56
N LYS A 569 20.08 -28.03 8.68
CA LYS A 569 21.53 -27.86 8.77
C LYS A 569 22.28 -28.78 7.82
N GLU A 570 21.88 -30.05 7.75
CA GLU A 570 22.44 -31.05 6.82
C GLU A 570 22.25 -30.66 5.36
N CYS A 571 21.15 -29.96 5.04
CA CYS A 571 20.90 -29.37 3.72
C CYS A 571 21.76 -28.12 3.42
N GLY A 572 22.56 -27.63 4.38
CA GLY A 572 23.47 -26.49 4.20
C GLY A 572 22.79 -25.13 4.27
N ILE A 573 21.69 -25.00 5.02
CA ILE A 573 21.02 -23.70 5.24
C ILE A 573 21.85 -22.84 6.20
N ASN A 574 21.93 -21.55 5.91
CA ASN A 574 22.63 -20.59 6.76
C ASN A 574 21.96 -20.48 8.15
N THR A 575 22.71 -20.81 9.20
CA THR A 575 22.29 -20.73 10.59
C THR A 575 22.95 -19.59 11.37
N LYS A 576 23.76 -18.77 10.70
CA LYS A 576 24.46 -17.65 11.32
C LYS A 576 23.84 -16.32 10.89
N TYR A 577 23.76 -15.44 11.85
CA TYR A 577 23.32 -14.07 11.60
C TYR A 577 24.55 -13.17 11.53
N GLU A 578 24.88 -12.76 10.34
CA GLU A 578 25.88 -11.72 10.15
C GLU A 578 25.26 -10.38 10.59
N LYS A 579 25.54 -9.98 11.84
CA LYS A 579 25.39 -8.57 12.18
C LYS A 579 26.17 -7.80 11.12
N ILE A 580 25.50 -6.92 10.39
CA ILE A 580 26.20 -5.81 9.75
C ILE A 580 26.97 -5.17 10.92
N GLN A 581 28.27 -5.38 11.01
CA GLN A 581 29.09 -4.69 11.99
C GLN A 581 28.84 -3.21 11.77
N ILE A 582 28.01 -2.64 12.62
CA ILE A 582 27.91 -1.21 12.76
C ILE A 582 29.24 -0.85 13.36
N ASP A 583 30.15 -0.35 12.54
CA ASP A 583 31.37 0.26 13.02
C ASP A 583 30.92 1.48 13.84
N ASP A 584 31.19 1.49 15.12
CA ASP A 584 30.68 2.47 16.08
C ASP A 584 31.34 3.86 15.95
N ARG A 585 32.13 4.12 14.88
CA ARG A 585 32.81 5.41 14.65
C ARG A 585 31.89 6.61 14.72
N PHE A 586 30.63 6.45 14.33
CA PHE A 586 29.59 7.49 14.39
C PHE A 586 28.54 7.25 15.47
N ALA A 587 28.78 6.33 16.42
CA ALA A 587 27.86 6.05 17.51
C ALA A 587 27.48 7.33 18.27
N GLY A 588 26.18 7.56 18.44
CA GLY A 588 25.64 8.75 19.09
C GLY A 588 25.75 10.06 18.29
N LYS A 589 26.29 10.04 17.06
CA LYS A 589 26.40 11.23 16.19
C LYS A 589 25.22 11.36 15.26
N THR A 590 24.70 12.57 15.15
CA THR A 590 23.60 12.91 14.23
C THR A 590 24.14 13.73 13.06
N PHE A 591 23.92 13.24 11.85
CA PHE A 591 24.31 13.87 10.59
C PHE A 591 23.10 14.45 9.87
N VAL A 592 23.26 15.57 9.18
CA VAL A 592 22.29 16.12 8.23
C VAL A 592 22.96 16.28 6.87
N LEU A 593 22.32 15.80 5.81
CA LEU A 593 22.82 15.92 4.45
C LEU A 593 22.12 17.09 3.74
N THR A 594 22.91 17.93 3.05
CA THR A 594 22.40 19.06 2.25
C THR A 594 23.19 19.23 0.97
N GLY A 595 22.53 19.69 -0.10
CA GLY A 595 23.18 19.82 -1.42
C GLY A 595 23.38 18.49 -2.14
N THR A 596 23.99 18.54 -3.32
CA THR A 596 24.35 17.40 -4.17
C THR A 596 25.79 16.99 -3.89
N LEU A 597 26.00 15.75 -3.45
CA LEU A 597 27.34 15.24 -3.19
C LEU A 597 28.04 14.88 -4.51
N PRO A 598 29.35 15.17 -4.66
CA PRO A 598 30.07 14.98 -5.92
C PRO A 598 30.10 13.55 -6.45
N THR A 599 30.23 12.54 -5.59
CA THR A 599 30.37 11.13 -6.01
C THR A 599 29.42 10.17 -5.32
N LEU A 600 28.86 10.51 -4.15
CA LEU A 600 27.92 9.67 -3.41
C LEU A 600 26.49 10.12 -3.67
N LYS A 601 25.60 9.18 -3.94
CA LYS A 601 24.16 9.48 -3.85
C LYS A 601 23.78 9.74 -2.39
N ARG A 602 22.79 10.58 -2.17
CA ARG A 602 22.30 10.90 -0.82
C ARG A 602 21.88 9.66 -0.02
N SER A 603 21.29 8.66 -0.69
CA SER A 603 20.93 7.36 -0.11
C SER A 603 22.15 6.54 0.30
N GLU A 604 23.23 6.60 -0.49
CA GLU A 604 24.50 5.90 -0.20
C GLU A 604 25.21 6.53 0.99
N ALA A 605 25.30 7.87 1.02
CA ALA A 605 25.87 8.60 2.16
C ALA A 605 25.07 8.35 3.45
N LYS A 606 23.71 8.29 3.36
CA LYS A 606 22.86 7.94 4.49
C LYS A 606 23.13 6.50 4.96
N ALA A 607 23.20 5.53 4.06
CA ALA A 607 23.49 4.14 4.38
C ALA A 607 24.89 3.98 5.02
N LEU A 608 25.88 4.75 4.56
CA LEU A 608 27.22 4.78 5.18
C LEU A 608 27.18 5.34 6.59
N ILE A 609 26.47 6.46 6.83
CA ILE A 609 26.31 7.02 8.18
C ILE A 609 25.70 5.97 9.12
N GLU A 610 24.62 5.31 8.69
CA GLU A 610 23.92 4.29 9.48
C GLU A 610 24.79 3.03 9.68
N LYS A 611 25.56 2.62 8.66
CA LYS A 611 26.53 1.51 8.73
C LYS A 611 27.62 1.75 9.79
N TYR A 612 28.02 3.00 9.99
CA TYR A 612 29.02 3.40 10.98
C TYR A 612 28.42 3.88 12.32
N GLY A 613 27.16 3.47 12.62
CA GLY A 613 26.51 3.72 13.91
C GLY A 613 25.94 5.12 14.09
N GLY A 614 25.99 5.98 13.08
CA GLY A 614 25.45 7.35 13.12
C GLY A 614 23.96 7.41 12.77
N LYS A 615 23.34 8.54 13.12
CA LYS A 615 21.93 8.82 12.79
C LYS A 615 21.85 9.89 11.69
N ALA A 616 21.18 9.60 10.57
CA ALA A 616 20.88 10.58 9.54
C ALA A 616 19.54 11.28 9.83
N SER A 617 19.55 12.63 9.93
CA SER A 617 18.37 13.46 10.19
C SER A 617 18.00 14.32 8.99
N GLY A 618 16.70 14.57 8.80
CA GLY A 618 16.19 15.42 7.72
C GLY A 618 16.34 16.93 7.97
N SER A 619 16.53 17.37 9.22
CA SER A 619 16.57 18.79 9.58
C SER A 619 17.71 19.12 10.54
N VAL A 620 18.28 20.34 10.41
CA VAL A 620 19.34 20.85 11.28
C VAL A 620 18.74 21.37 12.58
N SER A 621 19.28 20.90 13.71
CA SER A 621 18.89 21.32 15.06
C SER A 621 20.12 21.37 15.98
N LYS A 622 20.00 21.89 17.21
CA LYS A 622 21.07 21.87 18.21
C LYS A 622 21.60 20.48 18.58
N LYS A 623 20.86 19.42 18.18
CA LYS A 623 21.25 18.00 18.36
C LYS A 623 21.99 17.41 17.15
N THR A 624 22.29 18.22 16.13
CA THR A 624 23.04 17.82 14.94
C THR A 624 24.53 17.98 15.19
N ASP A 625 25.32 16.93 15.04
CA ASP A 625 26.78 16.97 15.22
C ASP A 625 27.50 17.39 13.94
N TYR A 626 27.04 16.93 12.79
CA TYR A 626 27.66 17.20 11.50
C TYR A 626 26.62 17.54 10.42
N VAL A 627 26.96 18.48 9.55
CA VAL A 627 26.24 18.72 8.31
C VAL A 627 27.15 18.36 7.16
N LEU A 628 26.82 17.28 6.43
CA LEU A 628 27.47 16.85 5.20
C LEU A 628 26.92 17.68 4.04
N ALA A 629 27.73 18.63 3.58
CA ALA A 629 27.35 19.60 2.55
C ALA A 629 27.97 19.24 1.20
N GLY A 630 27.14 19.12 0.17
CA GLY A 630 27.55 19.04 -1.23
C GLY A 630 27.41 20.40 -1.94
N GLU A 631 27.48 20.37 -3.27
CA GLU A 631 27.26 21.55 -4.13
C GLU A 631 25.78 22.00 -4.02
N GLU A 632 25.57 23.32 -4.17
CA GLU A 632 24.25 23.96 -4.05
C GLU A 632 23.53 23.69 -2.71
N ALA A 633 24.26 23.64 -1.62
CA ALA A 633 23.71 23.46 -0.30
C ALA A 633 22.88 24.70 0.12
N GLY A 634 21.55 24.51 0.23
CA GLY A 634 20.59 25.59 0.54
C GLY A 634 20.42 25.86 2.03
N SER A 635 19.23 26.33 2.45
CA SER A 635 18.89 26.85 3.80
C SER A 635 19.35 25.99 5.01
N LYS A 636 19.64 24.70 4.82
CA LYS A 636 20.18 23.83 5.88
C LYS A 636 21.66 24.18 6.20
N LEU A 637 22.42 24.64 5.19
CA LEU A 637 23.79 25.09 5.39
C LEU A 637 23.82 26.38 6.21
N ASP A 638 22.96 27.35 5.85
CA ASP A 638 22.85 28.62 6.56
C ASP A 638 22.46 28.40 8.02
N LYS A 639 21.50 27.49 8.24
CA LYS A 639 21.05 27.12 9.59
C LYS A 639 22.14 26.42 10.40
N ALA A 640 22.97 25.60 9.76
CA ALA A 640 24.12 24.97 10.41
C ALA A 640 25.16 25.99 10.85
N GLN A 641 25.46 26.98 9.99
CA GLN A 641 26.36 28.11 10.31
C GLN A 641 25.83 28.95 11.48
N GLN A 642 24.52 29.27 11.47
CA GLN A 642 23.88 30.02 12.56
C GLN A 642 23.93 29.28 13.91
N LEU A 643 23.83 27.94 13.89
CA LEU A 643 23.86 27.10 15.09
C LEU A 643 25.29 26.66 15.48
N GLY A 644 26.33 27.05 14.73
CA GLY A 644 27.72 26.66 14.99
C GLY A 644 27.99 25.16 14.81
N ILE A 645 27.20 24.46 13.98
CA ILE A 645 27.35 23.03 13.74
C ILE A 645 28.47 22.77 12.74
N LYS A 646 29.26 21.72 12.99
CA LYS A 646 30.39 21.38 12.13
C LYS A 646 29.92 20.93 10.75
N ILE A 647 30.33 21.68 9.72
CA ILE A 647 30.05 21.38 8.32
C ILE A 647 31.22 20.56 7.77
N ILE A 648 30.93 19.47 7.06
CA ILE A 648 31.94 18.61 6.44
C ILE A 648 31.61 18.42 4.95
N THR A 649 32.64 18.29 4.13
CA THR A 649 32.53 17.95 2.71
C THR A 649 32.44 16.43 2.54
N GLU A 650 32.08 15.96 1.34
CA GLU A 650 32.08 14.52 1.01
C GLU A 650 33.48 13.90 1.19
N GLU A 651 34.55 14.61 0.86
CA GLU A 651 35.92 14.13 1.02
C GLU A 651 36.28 13.94 2.50
N GLN A 652 35.93 14.91 3.33
CA GLN A 652 36.12 14.81 4.79
C GLN A 652 35.28 13.69 5.39
N PHE A 653 34.03 13.49 4.90
CA PHE A 653 33.19 12.38 5.31
C PHE A 653 33.80 11.03 4.94
N LYS A 654 34.34 10.91 3.71
CA LYS A 654 35.07 9.70 3.29
C LYS A 654 36.31 9.42 4.12
N ASP A 655 37.03 10.45 4.52
CA ASP A 655 38.19 10.30 5.40
C ASP A 655 37.80 9.85 6.83
N MET A 656 36.61 10.26 7.31
CA MET A 656 36.08 9.80 8.60
C MET A 656 35.66 8.32 8.58
N ILE A 657 35.47 7.73 7.41
CA ILE A 657 35.04 6.32 7.25
C ILE A 657 36.17 5.40 6.74
N LYS A 658 37.33 5.93 6.40
CA LYS A 658 38.56 5.16 6.20
C LYS A 658 39.14 4.73 7.56
#